data_4405b013d081c94a96a4db47e0b4ceed
#
_entry.id   4405b013d081c94a96a4db47e0b4ceed
#
_cell.length_a   1.000
_cell.length_b   1.000
_cell.length_c   1.000
_cell.angle_alpha   90.00
_cell.angle_beta   90.00
_cell.angle_gamma   90.00
#
_symmetry.space_group_name_H-M   'P 1'
#
loop_
_entity.id
_entity.type
_entity.pdbx_description
1 polymer ?
#
loop_
_entity_poly.entity_id
_entity_poly.type
_entity_poly.pdbx_seq_one_letter_code
_entity_poly.pdbx_strand_id
1 'polypeptide(L)'
;MSILDLALLPIRIARHIADALVHPAERPPAPPAELVVVDGMPEGAPPAARRPEPALPAPAGWPFGEDFPRTCGAGRIARGALFWTDFLYDDHGATGVPVGDFKIQAPPRGTYIYPDGPAARNGADIFRVAIGLTETHTWWRIDWNTLLHVSVPIALFTFDTERAATTSGEWPFDAGIRSAGIDLALLVSGSGARLMDLTTQVVTPVEHSVDMQSRTFLAQVPRSLLEPTGSWTVRLAAGLANGAGDGFADVPALHGALHGQPNVYNVAFRTNAQEPPHLNFWSDSAQAAALTKGDVSKFSVAVEWDRLAARETTPEPVITGPSTRWYVSSIELGQGVTADDILSTKPQFLGRVQPYSVCLPSTYTPGRPLPLILLLHSLALGQNQFAAIDPHLLNEVCEGRDSVVVTPLARGPSTWYFDTGELDVWEVWARVAEQLGTDPNRTVVSGYSMGGYAAYKFGLTYPEVFAQAVVLAGPPVCGVRLIPHVDIPADLDLDSHCAQEGDTWKLLVNARWLPYVIAHGLVDELVPFASAAEQVLELDRLGYRHRFTVYPLEDHIAWVLQDKFEDPIKHMGTGLRQADPGHITFAWYPQLVRADLGIGPDQVWWLSELTADAAVTARRGAIAEVDARSYARPDPAHTIRHRRGFVPHFDPTPGLYSELFWQVGPPVGALPYLTLRLTGVASLAVDVQRAGLAALPSSTITVAADTATQITLRALPRGVEVQVDGQPSGATVALPAGHHQIRLALAT
;
A
#
# COMPACT_ATOMS: atom_id res chain seq x y z
N MET A 1 -19.56 -16.41 9.91
CA MET A 1 -19.16 -17.70 9.29
C MET A 1 -19.94 -18.83 9.91
N SER A 2 -20.58 -19.70 9.14
CA SER A 2 -21.27 -20.87 9.70
C SER A 2 -20.24 -21.98 9.99
N ILE A 3 -20.56 -22.87 10.92
CA ILE A 3 -19.74 -24.07 11.25
C ILE A 3 -19.45 -24.89 9.98
N LEU A 4 -20.32 -24.83 8.98
CA LEU A 4 -20.15 -25.48 7.67
C LEU A 4 -19.04 -24.82 6.84
N ASP A 5 -18.85 -23.50 6.95
CA ASP A 5 -17.81 -22.77 6.22
C ASP A 5 -16.42 -23.11 6.76
N LEU A 6 -16.31 -23.29 8.07
CA LEU A 6 -15.08 -23.76 8.74
C LEU A 6 -14.72 -25.20 8.38
N ALA A 7 -15.72 -26.09 8.28
CA ALA A 7 -15.50 -27.50 7.94
C ALA A 7 -15.07 -27.70 6.47
N LEU A 8 -15.44 -26.79 5.57
CA LEU A 8 -15.10 -26.85 4.15
C LEU A 8 -13.77 -26.13 3.80
N LEU A 9 -13.22 -25.37 4.75
CA LEU A 9 -11.97 -24.62 4.54
C LEU A 9 -10.79 -25.50 4.07
N PRO A 10 -10.53 -26.69 4.64
CA PRO A 10 -9.42 -27.55 4.18
C PRO A 10 -9.61 -28.09 2.76
N ILE A 11 -10.85 -28.41 2.36
CA ILE A 11 -11.15 -28.92 1.02
C ILE A 11 -11.05 -27.80 -0.02
N ARG A 12 -11.38 -26.61 0.37
CA ARG A 12 -11.31 -25.40 -0.45
C ARG A 12 -9.85 -24.98 -0.64
N ILE A 13 -9.03 -25.04 0.39
CA ILE A 13 -7.58 -24.82 0.32
C ILE A 13 -6.90 -25.82 -0.65
N ALA A 14 -7.27 -27.09 -0.61
CA ALA A 14 -6.69 -28.12 -1.50
C ALA A 14 -7.04 -27.92 -3.00
N ARG A 15 -8.20 -27.37 -3.31
CA ARG A 15 -8.61 -27.08 -4.70
C ARG A 15 -7.87 -25.90 -5.31
N HIS A 16 -7.56 -24.91 -4.50
CA HIS A 16 -6.79 -23.72 -4.86
C HIS A 16 -5.35 -23.99 -5.22
N ILE A 17 -4.81 -24.94 -4.54
CA ILE A 17 -3.47 -25.44 -4.78
C ILE A 17 -3.31 -25.91 -6.25
N ALA A 18 -4.36 -26.39 -6.87
CA ALA A 18 -4.33 -26.92 -8.23
C ALA A 18 -4.42 -25.85 -9.35
N ASP A 19 -5.08 -24.72 -9.09
CA ASP A 19 -5.35 -23.69 -10.12
C ASP A 19 -4.25 -22.62 -10.27
N ALA A 20 -3.33 -22.54 -9.29
CA ALA A 20 -2.26 -21.54 -9.26
C ALA A 20 -1.11 -21.78 -10.29
N LEU A 21 -1.14 -22.89 -11.01
CA LEU A 21 -0.02 -23.33 -11.85
C LEU A 21 0.01 -22.79 -13.30
N VAL A 22 -0.91 -21.88 -13.71
CA VAL A 22 -1.15 -21.69 -15.15
C VAL A 22 -0.81 -20.34 -15.76
N HIS A 23 -0.46 -19.28 -15.03
CA HIS A 23 -0.19 -17.99 -15.66
C HIS A 23 1.15 -17.36 -15.27
N PRO A 24 2.11 -17.19 -16.21
CA PRO A 24 3.31 -16.41 -15.97
C PRO A 24 2.96 -14.92 -15.83
N ALA A 25 3.46 -14.27 -14.77
CA ALA A 25 3.33 -12.84 -14.60
C ALA A 25 4.01 -12.07 -15.76
N GLU A 26 3.28 -11.14 -16.38
CA GLU A 26 3.87 -10.23 -17.37
C GLU A 26 4.97 -9.39 -16.70
N ARG A 27 6.10 -9.19 -17.40
CA ARG A 27 7.18 -8.35 -16.87
C ARG A 27 6.72 -6.90 -16.75
N PRO A 28 6.91 -6.26 -15.59
CA PRO A 28 6.61 -4.85 -15.46
C PRO A 28 7.48 -4.01 -16.41
N PRO A 29 6.99 -2.85 -16.88
CA PRO A 29 7.77 -1.93 -17.68
C PRO A 29 8.99 -1.41 -16.90
N ALA A 30 10.04 -1.04 -17.60
CA ALA A 30 11.24 -0.48 -16.99
C ALA A 30 10.91 0.83 -16.25
N PRO A 31 11.42 1.02 -15.03
CA PRO A 31 11.14 2.21 -14.24
C PRO A 31 11.75 3.47 -14.89
N PRO A 32 11.20 4.66 -14.62
CA PRO A 32 11.79 5.92 -15.04
C PRO A 32 13.20 6.10 -14.44
N ALA A 33 14.12 6.65 -15.24
CA ALA A 33 15.52 6.77 -14.88
C ALA A 33 15.82 7.90 -13.87
N GLU A 34 14.91 8.85 -13.69
CA GLU A 34 15.13 10.05 -12.88
C GLU A 34 14.53 9.88 -11.47
N LEU A 35 15.38 10.09 -10.44
CA LEU A 35 14.97 10.03 -9.04
C LEU A 35 14.86 11.45 -8.48
N VAL A 36 13.89 11.65 -7.60
CA VAL A 36 13.65 12.91 -6.89
C VAL A 36 13.91 12.77 -5.40
N VAL A 37 14.18 13.89 -4.73
CA VAL A 37 14.20 13.94 -3.28
C VAL A 37 12.76 14.14 -2.81
N VAL A 38 12.27 13.24 -1.97
CA VAL A 38 10.95 13.33 -1.34
C VAL A 38 11.15 13.70 0.12
N ASP A 39 10.75 14.93 0.48
CA ASP A 39 10.80 15.40 1.86
C ASP A 39 9.94 14.50 2.77
N GLY A 40 10.44 14.17 3.96
CA GLY A 40 9.75 13.28 4.89
C GLY A 40 10.04 11.78 4.66
N MET A 41 10.75 11.41 3.58
CA MET A 41 11.26 10.04 3.41
C MET A 41 12.57 9.85 4.15
N PRO A 42 12.76 8.74 4.91
CA PRO A 42 14.04 8.45 5.54
C PRO A 42 15.13 8.19 4.51
N GLU A 43 16.36 8.58 4.86
CA GLU A 43 17.55 8.12 4.17
C GLU A 43 17.59 6.58 4.23
N GLY A 44 18.05 5.90 3.22
CA GLY A 44 18.01 4.44 3.17
C GLY A 44 16.74 3.86 2.55
N ALA A 45 15.72 4.67 2.29
CA ALA A 45 14.60 4.23 1.48
C ALA A 45 15.06 3.91 0.04
N PRO A 46 14.57 2.80 -0.56
CA PRO A 46 15.02 2.36 -1.86
C PRO A 46 14.64 3.32 -3.00
N PRO A 47 15.23 3.20 -4.20
CA PRO A 47 14.92 4.04 -5.35
C PRO A 47 13.44 4.17 -5.68
N ALA A 48 12.65 3.12 -5.45
CA ALA A 48 11.18 3.14 -5.62
C ALA A 48 10.50 4.29 -4.87
N ALA A 49 10.94 4.56 -3.65
CA ALA A 49 10.43 5.64 -2.82
C ALA A 49 10.84 7.06 -3.28
N ARG A 50 11.68 7.15 -4.29
CA ARG A 50 12.22 8.41 -4.84
C ARG A 50 11.79 8.65 -6.28
N ARG A 51 10.92 7.81 -6.84
CA ARG A 51 10.38 8.00 -8.18
C ARG A 51 9.28 9.05 -8.14
N PRO A 52 9.28 10.00 -9.09
CA PRO A 52 8.16 10.92 -9.24
C PRO A 52 6.89 10.14 -9.56
N GLU A 53 5.76 10.61 -9.05
CA GLU A 53 4.47 10.02 -9.41
C GLU A 53 4.17 10.29 -10.89
N PRO A 54 3.85 9.26 -11.69
CA PRO A 54 3.47 9.46 -13.07
C PRO A 54 2.18 10.27 -13.19
N ALA A 55 2.12 11.17 -14.16
CA ALA A 55 0.88 11.86 -14.48
C ALA A 55 -0.08 10.93 -15.22
N LEU A 56 -1.36 10.99 -14.87
CA LEU A 56 -2.40 10.37 -15.68
C LEU A 56 -2.65 11.21 -16.95
N PRO A 57 -2.86 10.57 -18.11
CA PRO A 57 -3.19 11.31 -19.31
C PRO A 57 -4.55 12.03 -19.13
N ALA A 58 -4.61 13.28 -19.57
CA ALA A 58 -5.85 14.04 -19.64
C ALA A 58 -6.54 13.77 -20.98
N PRO A 59 -7.90 13.71 -21.03
CA PRO A 59 -8.62 13.52 -22.26
C PRO A 59 -8.49 14.71 -23.19
N ALA A 60 -8.40 14.44 -24.47
CA ALA A 60 -8.32 15.47 -25.49
C ALA A 60 -9.54 16.41 -25.43
N GLY A 61 -9.31 17.72 -25.51
CA GLY A 61 -10.37 18.73 -25.51
C GLY A 61 -10.93 19.12 -24.14
N TRP A 62 -10.50 18.49 -23.04
CA TRP A 62 -10.91 18.88 -21.69
C TRP A 62 -10.29 20.23 -21.28
N PRO A 63 -11.10 21.29 -21.00
CA PRO A 63 -10.54 22.64 -20.85
C PRO A 63 -10.20 23.06 -19.41
N PHE A 64 -10.47 22.22 -18.40
CA PHE A 64 -10.40 22.62 -16.99
C PHE A 64 -9.17 22.14 -16.23
N GLY A 65 -8.30 21.30 -16.85
CA GLY A 65 -7.14 20.70 -16.19
C GLY A 65 -7.50 19.53 -15.28
N GLU A 66 -6.59 19.18 -14.36
CA GLU A 66 -6.66 17.98 -13.52
C GLU A 66 -6.53 18.39 -12.03
N ASP A 67 -7.65 18.65 -11.37
CA ASP A 67 -7.71 19.08 -9.97
C ASP A 67 -8.51 18.10 -9.09
N PHE A 68 -8.41 16.80 -9.36
CA PHE A 68 -9.12 15.77 -8.61
C PHE A 68 -8.54 15.59 -7.19
N PRO A 69 -9.41 15.49 -6.15
CA PRO A 69 -8.96 15.16 -4.80
C PRO A 69 -8.20 13.85 -4.75
N ARG A 70 -7.19 13.77 -3.87
CA ARG A 70 -6.49 12.51 -3.57
C ARG A 70 -7.28 11.62 -2.62
N THR A 71 -8.22 12.18 -1.90
CA THR A 71 -9.12 11.45 -1.03
C THR A 71 -10.31 10.93 -1.84
N CYS A 72 -10.58 9.62 -1.78
CA CYS A 72 -11.77 9.01 -2.37
C CYS A 72 -13.04 9.45 -1.63
N GLY A 73 -14.18 9.47 -2.29
CA GLY A 73 -15.45 9.94 -1.73
C GLY A 73 -15.44 11.43 -1.38
N ALA A 74 -14.70 12.24 -2.15
CA ALA A 74 -14.55 13.67 -1.91
C ALA A 74 -14.54 14.48 -3.21
N GLY A 75 -14.97 15.73 -3.12
CA GLY A 75 -14.98 16.67 -4.25
C GLY A 75 -14.36 18.01 -3.92
N ARG A 76 -13.93 18.71 -4.96
CA ARG A 76 -13.45 20.11 -4.89
C ARG A 76 -13.84 20.89 -6.14
N ILE A 77 -13.92 22.19 -6.00
CA ILE A 77 -14.11 23.11 -7.13
C ILE A 77 -12.77 23.75 -7.47
N ALA A 78 -12.45 23.78 -8.76
CA ALA A 78 -11.31 24.50 -9.30
C ALA A 78 -11.50 24.83 -10.77
N ARG A 79 -10.95 25.94 -11.25
CA ARG A 79 -10.86 26.30 -12.67
C ARG A 79 -12.19 26.35 -13.45
N GLY A 80 -13.34 26.41 -12.76
CA GLY A 80 -14.66 26.37 -13.39
C GLY A 80 -15.26 24.98 -13.52
N ALA A 81 -14.73 24.00 -12.77
CA ALA A 81 -15.29 22.67 -12.69
C ALA A 81 -15.35 22.16 -11.26
N LEU A 82 -16.30 21.28 -11.00
CA LEU A 82 -16.35 20.38 -9.85
C LEU A 82 -15.58 19.12 -10.22
N PHE A 83 -14.62 18.73 -9.40
CA PHE A 83 -13.85 17.49 -9.51
C PHE A 83 -14.23 16.58 -8.36
N TRP A 84 -14.56 15.33 -8.64
CA TRP A 84 -14.88 14.30 -7.67
C TRP A 84 -14.01 13.07 -7.89
N THR A 85 -13.49 12.48 -6.82
CA THR A 85 -12.83 11.17 -6.86
C THR A 85 -13.71 10.15 -6.16
N ASP A 86 -14.05 9.07 -6.86
CA ASP A 86 -14.84 7.97 -6.30
C ASP A 86 -13.96 6.94 -5.60
N PHE A 87 -14.58 5.95 -4.96
CA PHE A 87 -13.86 4.80 -4.44
C PHE A 87 -13.41 3.90 -5.59
N LEU A 88 -12.38 3.11 -5.36
CA LEU A 88 -11.82 2.21 -6.37
C LEU A 88 -12.18 0.76 -6.07
N TYR A 89 -12.49 -0.02 -7.11
CA TYR A 89 -12.83 -1.44 -7.02
C TYR A 89 -14.03 -1.72 -6.12
N ASP A 90 -15.00 -0.84 -6.12
CA ASP A 90 -16.24 -0.90 -5.32
C ASP A 90 -17.48 -1.22 -6.16
N ASP A 91 -17.28 -1.60 -7.40
CA ASP A 91 -18.26 -1.82 -8.47
C ASP A 91 -18.92 -3.22 -8.38
N HIS A 92 -19.47 -3.55 -7.19
CA HIS A 92 -20.06 -4.87 -6.91
C HIS A 92 -21.60 -4.90 -6.89
N GLY A 93 -22.26 -3.80 -7.25
CA GLY A 93 -23.72 -3.72 -7.38
C GLY A 93 -24.49 -3.98 -6.07
N ALA A 94 -25.67 -4.58 -6.21
CA ALA A 94 -26.54 -4.93 -5.10
C ALA A 94 -26.08 -6.20 -4.36
N THR A 95 -26.55 -6.39 -3.13
CA THR A 95 -26.44 -7.69 -2.42
C THR A 95 -27.51 -8.64 -2.97
N GLY A 96 -27.11 -9.58 -3.77
CA GLY A 96 -27.95 -10.56 -4.44
C GLY A 96 -27.49 -12.00 -4.18
N VAL A 97 -27.30 -12.78 -5.26
CA VAL A 97 -26.86 -14.17 -5.19
C VAL A 97 -25.35 -14.25 -5.03
N PRO A 98 -24.82 -14.89 -3.97
CA PRO A 98 -23.40 -15.16 -3.90
C PRO A 98 -22.98 -16.14 -4.99
N VAL A 99 -22.21 -15.70 -5.96
CA VAL A 99 -21.70 -16.51 -7.07
C VAL A 99 -20.17 -16.59 -7.00
N GLY A 100 -19.67 -17.68 -6.44
CA GLY A 100 -18.27 -18.13 -6.57
C GLY A 100 -17.16 -17.14 -6.21
N ASP A 101 -17.49 -15.90 -6.17
CA ASP A 101 -16.59 -14.82 -5.88
C ASP A 101 -16.52 -14.57 -4.38
N PHE A 102 -15.37 -14.82 -3.81
CA PHE A 102 -15.08 -14.43 -2.47
C PHE A 102 -14.00 -13.36 -2.46
N LYS A 103 -14.37 -12.23 -2.79
CA LYS A 103 -13.67 -11.08 -2.27
C LYS A 103 -13.87 -11.14 -0.76
N ILE A 104 -12.81 -11.35 -0.01
CA ILE A 104 -12.87 -11.39 1.44
C ILE A 104 -13.27 -10.00 1.89
N GLN A 105 -14.53 -9.86 2.17
CA GLN A 105 -15.19 -8.61 2.49
C GLN A 105 -16.14 -8.87 3.65
N ALA A 106 -16.14 -7.96 4.60
CA ALA A 106 -17.14 -7.99 5.65
C ALA A 106 -18.52 -7.73 5.03
N PRO A 107 -19.54 -8.58 5.29
CA PRO A 107 -20.93 -8.27 4.91
C PRO A 107 -21.45 -7.04 5.66
N PRO A 108 -22.40 -6.28 5.11
CA PRO A 108 -23.00 -6.43 3.79
C PRO A 108 -22.12 -5.88 2.67
N ARG A 109 -22.19 -6.50 1.49
CA ARG A 109 -21.48 -6.08 0.28
C ARG A 109 -22.32 -6.37 -0.97
N GLY A 110 -21.89 -5.79 -2.10
CA GLY A 110 -22.39 -6.18 -3.41
C GLY A 110 -21.92 -7.58 -3.81
N THR A 111 -22.70 -8.24 -4.66
CA THR A 111 -22.42 -9.61 -5.11
C THR A 111 -22.29 -9.73 -6.61
N TYR A 112 -22.40 -8.62 -7.34
CA TYR A 112 -22.27 -8.64 -8.79
C TYR A 112 -20.86 -8.95 -9.22
N ILE A 113 -20.74 -9.83 -10.20
CA ILE A 113 -19.49 -10.16 -10.90
C ILE A 113 -19.64 -9.87 -12.37
N TYR A 114 -18.54 -9.59 -13.03
CA TYR A 114 -18.53 -9.29 -14.44
C TYR A 114 -18.59 -10.55 -15.30
N PRO A 115 -19.28 -10.49 -16.47
CA PRO A 115 -19.20 -11.56 -17.45
C PRO A 115 -17.81 -11.64 -18.06
N ASP A 116 -17.45 -12.82 -18.58
CA ASP A 116 -16.23 -13.04 -19.33
C ASP A 116 -16.07 -12.07 -20.51
N GLY A 117 -14.85 -11.81 -20.92
CA GLY A 117 -14.53 -10.96 -22.06
C GLY A 117 -14.13 -9.54 -21.67
N PRO A 118 -14.43 -8.51 -22.47
CA PRO A 118 -13.97 -7.14 -22.24
C PRO A 118 -14.45 -6.49 -20.95
N ALA A 119 -15.51 -7.01 -20.33
CA ALA A 119 -16.07 -6.52 -19.08
C ALA A 119 -15.46 -7.20 -17.84
N ALA A 120 -14.73 -8.29 -18.01
CA ALA A 120 -14.32 -9.22 -16.95
C ALA A 120 -13.43 -8.62 -15.83
N ARG A 121 -12.96 -7.39 -15.98
CA ARG A 121 -12.03 -6.76 -15.05
C ARG A 121 -12.51 -5.38 -14.63
N ASN A 122 -13.60 -5.31 -13.85
CA ASN A 122 -14.11 -4.05 -13.32
C ASN A 122 -14.53 -3.04 -14.40
N GLY A 123 -15.31 -3.52 -15.38
CA GLY A 123 -15.65 -2.73 -16.58
C GLY A 123 -16.63 -1.57 -16.37
N ALA A 124 -17.16 -1.36 -15.16
CA ALA A 124 -18.04 -0.23 -14.81
C ALA A 124 -17.56 0.53 -13.56
N ASP A 125 -16.30 0.34 -13.13
CA ASP A 125 -15.70 1.01 -11.98
C ASP A 125 -15.41 2.48 -12.31
N ILE A 126 -16.18 3.40 -11.70
CA ILE A 126 -15.99 4.84 -11.82
C ILE A 126 -14.80 5.26 -10.94
N PHE A 127 -13.78 5.86 -11.56
CA PHE A 127 -12.65 6.38 -10.82
C PHE A 127 -12.84 7.87 -10.46
N ARG A 128 -13.17 8.70 -11.46
CA ARG A 128 -13.27 10.14 -11.27
C ARG A 128 -14.40 10.71 -12.09
N VAL A 129 -14.99 11.78 -11.59
CA VAL A 129 -16.04 12.51 -12.29
C VAL A 129 -15.72 14.00 -12.26
N ALA A 130 -15.88 14.70 -13.38
CA ALA A 130 -15.81 16.15 -13.37
C ALA A 130 -16.97 16.77 -14.13
N ILE A 131 -17.49 17.88 -13.60
CA ILE A 131 -18.58 18.65 -14.14
C ILE A 131 -18.12 20.08 -14.29
N GLY A 132 -18.05 20.59 -15.53
CA GLY A 132 -17.47 21.89 -15.83
C GLY A 132 -18.40 22.83 -16.57
N LEU A 133 -18.12 24.12 -16.50
CA LEU A 133 -18.89 25.18 -17.15
C LEU A 133 -17.98 26.04 -18.04
N THR A 134 -18.31 26.14 -19.32
CA THR A 134 -17.76 27.11 -20.26
C THR A 134 -18.84 28.15 -20.67
N GLU A 135 -18.47 29.12 -21.47
CA GLU A 135 -19.44 30.11 -21.98
C GLU A 135 -20.55 29.49 -22.83
N THR A 136 -20.26 28.35 -23.46
CA THR A 136 -21.17 27.75 -24.46
C THR A 136 -21.74 26.39 -24.08
N HIS A 137 -21.06 25.65 -23.20
CA HIS A 137 -21.41 24.27 -22.85
C HIS A 137 -21.26 23.99 -21.35
N THR A 138 -22.02 23.03 -20.85
CA THR A 138 -21.66 22.23 -19.66
C THR A 138 -20.95 20.98 -20.12
N TRP A 139 -19.95 20.55 -19.31
CA TRP A 139 -19.08 19.43 -19.61
C TRP A 139 -19.23 18.35 -18.55
N TRP A 140 -19.36 17.10 -18.99
CA TRP A 140 -19.60 15.93 -18.14
C TRP A 140 -18.56 14.90 -18.45
N ARG A 141 -17.66 14.65 -17.49
CA ARG A 141 -16.52 13.76 -17.63
C ARG A 141 -16.64 12.59 -16.65
N ILE A 142 -16.40 11.38 -17.17
CA ILE A 142 -16.29 10.15 -16.39
C ILE A 142 -14.97 9.51 -16.76
N ASP A 143 -14.09 9.31 -15.77
CA ASP A 143 -12.88 8.53 -15.92
C ASP A 143 -13.13 7.15 -15.31
N TRP A 144 -12.84 6.13 -16.09
CA TRP A 144 -12.97 4.74 -15.69
C TRP A 144 -11.66 4.22 -15.11
N ASN A 145 -11.70 3.46 -14.02
CA ASN A 145 -10.53 2.75 -13.52
C ASN A 145 -10.07 1.69 -14.54
N THR A 146 -11.04 1.03 -15.18
CA THR A 146 -10.83 0.05 -16.24
C THR A 146 -11.63 0.41 -17.48
N LEU A 147 -10.98 0.42 -18.64
CA LEU A 147 -11.64 0.58 -19.95
C LEU A 147 -10.91 -0.28 -20.99
N LEU A 148 -11.29 -1.55 -21.08
CA LEU A 148 -10.73 -2.48 -22.06
C LEU A 148 -11.34 -2.36 -23.45
N HIS A 149 -12.61 -1.94 -23.51
CA HIS A 149 -13.32 -1.71 -24.75
C HIS A 149 -14.37 -0.61 -24.57
N VAL A 150 -14.51 0.26 -25.56
CA VAL A 150 -15.42 1.42 -25.50
C VAL A 150 -16.89 1.04 -25.29
N SER A 151 -17.33 -0.13 -25.77
CA SER A 151 -18.70 -0.58 -25.67
C SER A 151 -19.08 -1.20 -24.32
N VAL A 152 -18.15 -1.27 -23.37
CA VAL A 152 -18.40 -1.97 -22.10
C VAL A 152 -19.16 -1.10 -21.11
N PRO A 153 -18.63 0.06 -20.65
CA PRO A 153 -19.33 0.84 -19.64
C PRO A 153 -20.42 1.72 -20.22
N ILE A 154 -21.44 1.92 -19.41
CA ILE A 154 -22.46 2.93 -19.59
C ILE A 154 -22.63 3.68 -18.27
N ALA A 155 -22.86 4.98 -18.37
CA ALA A 155 -23.10 5.83 -17.22
C ALA A 155 -24.36 6.69 -17.45
N LEU A 156 -25.09 6.92 -16.37
CA LEU A 156 -26.29 7.71 -16.37
C LEU A 156 -26.23 8.76 -15.26
N PHE A 157 -26.11 10.02 -15.66
CA PHE A 157 -26.37 11.16 -14.79
C PHE A 157 -27.84 11.44 -14.68
N THR A 158 -28.32 11.82 -13.51
CA THR A 158 -29.66 12.42 -13.32
C THR A 158 -29.51 13.75 -12.59
N PHE A 159 -30.36 14.67 -12.98
CA PHE A 159 -30.37 16.04 -12.45
C PHE A 159 -31.73 16.38 -11.86
N ASP A 160 -31.72 16.95 -10.68
CA ASP A 160 -32.82 17.68 -10.08
C ASP A 160 -32.47 19.17 -10.17
N THR A 161 -33.19 19.86 -11.03
CA THR A 161 -32.94 21.28 -11.34
C THR A 161 -34.01 22.20 -10.72
N GLU A 162 -34.89 21.65 -9.89
CA GLU A 162 -36.03 22.33 -9.26
C GLU A 162 -37.05 22.95 -10.27
N ARG A 163 -37.00 22.51 -11.54
CA ARG A 163 -37.89 23.04 -12.60
C ARG A 163 -39.33 22.52 -12.51
N ALA A 164 -39.51 21.34 -11.94
CA ALA A 164 -40.81 20.72 -11.85
C ALA A 164 -41.10 20.20 -10.46
N ALA A 165 -42.37 20.33 -10.03
CA ALA A 165 -42.82 19.63 -8.83
C ALA A 165 -42.80 18.14 -9.09
N THR A 166 -41.81 17.44 -8.48
CA THR A 166 -41.67 15.99 -8.38
C THR A 166 -42.15 15.18 -9.59
N THR A 167 -41.23 14.91 -10.46
CA THR A 167 -41.33 13.88 -11.46
C THR A 167 -41.02 12.49 -10.90
N SER A 168 -41.27 11.45 -11.67
CA SER A 168 -41.00 10.05 -11.38
C SER A 168 -39.60 9.87 -10.79
N GLY A 169 -39.50 9.11 -9.70
CA GLY A 169 -38.23 8.74 -9.12
C GLY A 169 -37.47 7.63 -9.84
N GLU A 170 -38.07 7.01 -10.86
CA GLU A 170 -37.45 5.91 -11.62
C GLU A 170 -36.45 6.45 -12.65
N TRP A 171 -35.26 5.85 -12.70
CA TRP A 171 -34.23 6.21 -13.67
C TRP A 171 -34.54 5.57 -15.04
N PRO A 172 -34.39 6.32 -16.17
CA PRO A 172 -34.60 5.78 -17.50
C PRO A 172 -33.49 4.82 -17.94
N PHE A 173 -33.61 4.28 -19.15
CA PHE A 173 -32.62 3.47 -19.86
C PHE A 173 -32.26 2.13 -19.14
N ASP A 174 -33.24 1.50 -18.51
CA ASP A 174 -33.14 0.18 -17.90
C ASP A 174 -32.18 0.09 -16.71
N ALA A 175 -31.86 1.20 -16.02
CA ALA A 175 -31.00 1.21 -14.87
C ALA A 175 -31.57 0.41 -13.69
N GLY A 176 -32.89 0.36 -13.52
CA GLY A 176 -33.60 -0.38 -12.48
C GLY A 176 -33.44 0.22 -11.07
N ILE A 177 -33.10 1.49 -10.99
CA ILE A 177 -32.98 2.25 -9.73
C ILE A 177 -33.89 3.47 -9.74
N ARG A 178 -34.11 4.04 -8.57
CA ARG A 178 -34.87 5.28 -8.38
C ARG A 178 -34.13 6.25 -7.47
N SER A 179 -34.51 7.52 -7.58
CA SER A 179 -34.14 8.56 -6.61
C SER A 179 -35.22 9.64 -6.54
N ALA A 180 -35.22 10.41 -5.47
CA ALA A 180 -36.06 11.58 -5.34
C ALA A 180 -35.65 12.66 -6.36
N GLY A 181 -36.61 13.36 -6.95
CA GLY A 181 -36.43 14.54 -7.78
C GLY A 181 -35.49 14.33 -8.98
N ILE A 182 -36.00 13.96 -10.13
CA ILE A 182 -35.25 13.94 -11.38
C ILE A 182 -36.05 14.61 -12.52
N ASP A 183 -35.47 15.66 -13.07
CA ASP A 183 -36.05 16.39 -14.19
C ASP A 183 -35.45 15.95 -15.51
N LEU A 184 -34.16 15.67 -15.50
CA LEU A 184 -33.35 15.38 -16.67
C LEU A 184 -32.43 14.19 -16.40
N ALA A 185 -32.06 13.49 -17.47
CA ALA A 185 -31.10 12.42 -17.44
C ALA A 185 -30.11 12.54 -18.62
N LEU A 186 -28.81 12.33 -18.38
CA LEU A 186 -27.79 12.30 -19.42
C LEU A 186 -27.12 10.92 -19.43
N LEU A 187 -27.47 10.15 -20.48
CA LEU A 187 -26.80 8.86 -20.72
C LEU A 187 -25.53 9.08 -21.51
N VAL A 188 -24.44 8.41 -21.07
CA VAL A 188 -23.14 8.44 -21.74
C VAL A 188 -22.63 7.01 -21.90
N SER A 189 -22.35 6.61 -23.13
CA SER A 189 -21.77 5.31 -23.47
C SER A 189 -20.71 5.46 -24.55
N GLY A 190 -20.02 4.37 -24.89
CA GLY A 190 -19.07 4.39 -26.00
C GLY A 190 -19.70 4.65 -27.37
N SER A 191 -21.03 4.48 -27.50
CA SER A 191 -21.76 4.73 -28.75
C SER A 191 -22.32 6.14 -28.88
N GLY A 192 -22.40 6.92 -27.79
CA GLY A 192 -22.93 8.27 -27.81
C GLY A 192 -23.36 8.82 -26.47
N ALA A 193 -23.76 10.09 -26.46
CA ALA A 193 -24.41 10.73 -25.33
C ALA A 193 -25.78 11.28 -25.70
N ARG A 194 -26.73 11.18 -24.77
CA ARG A 194 -28.12 11.56 -24.97
C ARG A 194 -28.71 12.23 -23.75
N LEU A 195 -29.25 13.44 -23.91
CA LEU A 195 -29.96 14.15 -22.87
C LEU A 195 -31.45 13.84 -23.01
N MET A 196 -32.09 13.40 -21.93
CA MET A 196 -33.53 13.12 -21.85
C MET A 196 -34.19 14.10 -20.88
N ASP A 197 -35.22 14.77 -21.34
CA ASP A 197 -36.15 15.51 -20.49
C ASP A 197 -37.27 14.55 -20.03
N LEU A 198 -37.34 14.31 -18.72
CA LEU A 198 -38.24 13.31 -18.14
C LEU A 198 -39.71 13.79 -18.09
N THR A 199 -39.94 15.10 -18.21
CA THR A 199 -41.31 15.67 -18.27
C THR A 199 -41.87 15.48 -19.64
N THR A 200 -41.11 15.78 -20.68
CA THR A 200 -41.55 15.74 -22.06
C THR A 200 -41.27 14.41 -22.77
N GLN A 201 -40.44 13.57 -22.17
CA GLN A 201 -39.91 12.30 -22.72
C GLN A 201 -39.12 12.50 -24.03
N VAL A 202 -38.64 13.72 -24.29
CA VAL A 202 -37.81 14.01 -25.46
C VAL A 202 -36.35 13.62 -25.19
N VAL A 203 -35.78 12.86 -26.12
CA VAL A 203 -34.37 12.46 -26.10
C VAL A 203 -33.62 13.22 -27.21
N THR A 204 -32.58 13.95 -26.79
CA THR A 204 -31.77 14.77 -27.70
C THR A 204 -30.32 14.25 -27.68
N PRO A 205 -29.75 13.86 -28.82
CA PRO A 205 -28.33 13.55 -28.90
C PRO A 205 -27.48 14.79 -28.58
N VAL A 206 -26.38 14.59 -27.87
CA VAL A 206 -25.40 15.65 -27.53
C VAL A 206 -24.00 15.23 -27.94
N GLU A 207 -23.08 16.18 -28.04
CA GLU A 207 -21.70 15.90 -28.40
C GLU A 207 -21.04 15.01 -27.34
N HIS A 208 -20.28 14.03 -27.80
CA HIS A 208 -19.51 13.16 -26.92
C HIS A 208 -18.16 12.80 -27.55
N SER A 209 -17.23 12.39 -26.72
CA SER A 209 -15.97 11.80 -27.14
C SER A 209 -15.53 10.73 -26.17
N VAL A 210 -14.74 9.77 -26.66
CA VAL A 210 -14.14 8.70 -25.91
C VAL A 210 -12.64 8.75 -26.11
N ASP A 211 -11.90 8.73 -25.02
CA ASP A 211 -10.44 8.64 -25.03
C ASP A 211 -10.00 7.37 -24.28
N MET A 212 -9.51 6.39 -25.04
CA MET A 212 -9.04 5.12 -24.50
C MET A 212 -7.73 5.25 -23.71
N GLN A 213 -6.91 6.26 -24.02
CA GLN A 213 -5.63 6.45 -23.33
C GLN A 213 -5.83 6.98 -21.90
N SER A 214 -6.72 7.96 -21.76
CA SER A 214 -7.12 8.49 -20.45
C SER A 214 -8.25 7.69 -19.80
N ARG A 215 -8.85 6.72 -20.51
CA ARG A 215 -10.02 5.94 -20.08
C ARG A 215 -11.21 6.83 -19.75
N THR A 216 -11.46 7.83 -20.58
CA THR A 216 -12.43 8.88 -20.29
C THR A 216 -13.55 8.90 -21.29
N PHE A 217 -14.78 9.07 -20.79
CA PHE A 217 -15.93 9.49 -21.58
C PHE A 217 -16.25 10.96 -21.27
N LEU A 218 -16.44 11.75 -22.32
CA LEU A 218 -16.85 13.15 -22.23
C LEU A 218 -18.19 13.36 -22.94
N ALA A 219 -19.11 14.09 -22.32
CA ALA A 219 -20.27 14.63 -22.97
C ALA A 219 -20.31 16.16 -22.82
N GLN A 220 -20.80 16.85 -23.86
CA GLN A 220 -20.93 18.30 -23.88
C GLN A 220 -22.37 18.67 -24.18
N VAL A 221 -23.01 19.40 -23.29
CA VAL A 221 -24.40 19.87 -23.47
C VAL A 221 -24.37 21.36 -23.72
N PRO A 222 -24.85 21.81 -24.93
CA PRO A 222 -24.92 23.24 -25.24
C PRO A 222 -25.83 24.01 -24.26
N ARG A 223 -25.38 25.15 -23.77
CA ARG A 223 -26.18 26.01 -22.88
C ARG A 223 -27.45 26.51 -23.56
N SER A 224 -27.44 26.61 -24.90
CA SER A 224 -28.65 26.91 -25.69
C SER A 224 -29.72 25.82 -25.60
N LEU A 225 -29.31 24.56 -25.31
CA LEU A 225 -30.25 23.44 -25.10
C LEU A 225 -30.67 23.37 -23.62
N LEU A 226 -29.74 23.59 -22.71
CA LEU A 226 -29.97 23.52 -21.28
C LEU A 226 -29.10 24.54 -20.55
N GLU A 227 -29.69 25.67 -20.19
CA GLU A 227 -28.98 26.72 -19.41
C GLU A 227 -28.87 26.35 -17.95
N PRO A 228 -27.64 26.19 -17.41
CA PRO A 228 -27.44 25.85 -16.00
C PRO A 228 -27.66 27.11 -15.14
N THR A 229 -28.49 26.98 -14.11
CA THR A 229 -28.81 28.08 -13.19
C THR A 229 -28.94 27.54 -11.75
N GLY A 230 -28.55 28.30 -10.77
CA GLY A 230 -28.68 27.97 -9.34
C GLY A 230 -27.87 26.77 -8.92
N SER A 231 -28.47 25.87 -8.15
CA SER A 231 -27.86 24.64 -7.65
C SER A 231 -28.61 23.44 -8.19
N TRP A 232 -27.89 22.48 -8.79
CA TRP A 232 -28.48 21.22 -9.22
C TRP A 232 -28.02 20.09 -8.32
N THR A 233 -28.95 19.21 -7.95
CA THR A 233 -28.59 17.93 -7.32
C THR A 233 -28.29 16.91 -8.42
N VAL A 234 -27.03 16.48 -8.49
CA VAL A 234 -26.54 15.55 -9.51
C VAL A 234 -26.26 14.20 -8.90
N ARG A 235 -26.69 13.13 -9.58
CA ARG A 235 -26.38 11.74 -9.24
C ARG A 235 -25.78 11.04 -10.44
N LEU A 236 -25.03 9.97 -10.22
CA LEU A 236 -24.40 9.19 -11.30
C LEU A 236 -24.38 7.72 -10.91
N ALA A 237 -24.79 6.87 -11.85
CA ALA A 237 -24.67 5.43 -11.75
C ALA A 237 -24.04 4.84 -13.01
N ALA A 238 -23.33 3.73 -12.87
CA ALA A 238 -22.69 3.02 -13.98
C ALA A 238 -23.00 1.53 -13.97
N GLY A 239 -22.92 0.93 -15.13
CA GLY A 239 -23.11 -0.50 -15.36
C GLY A 239 -22.57 -0.91 -16.72
N LEU A 240 -23.02 -2.04 -17.22
CA LEU A 240 -22.66 -2.53 -18.55
C LEU A 240 -23.66 -2.01 -19.58
N ALA A 241 -23.17 -1.60 -20.74
CA ALA A 241 -24.02 -1.19 -21.84
C ALA A 241 -24.70 -2.41 -22.50
N ASN A 242 -25.97 -2.26 -22.89
CA ASN A 242 -26.63 -3.22 -23.77
C ASN A 242 -25.98 -3.25 -25.16
N GLY A 243 -26.36 -4.20 -26.02
CA GLY A 243 -25.76 -4.37 -27.33
C GLY A 243 -25.87 -3.16 -28.26
N ALA A 244 -26.83 -2.27 -28.04
CA ALA A 244 -27.02 -1.02 -28.80
C ALA A 244 -26.29 0.18 -28.18
N GLY A 245 -25.84 0.07 -26.91
CA GLY A 245 -25.22 1.16 -26.16
C GLY A 245 -26.19 2.28 -25.79
N ASP A 246 -27.49 1.98 -25.74
CA ASP A 246 -28.58 2.95 -25.49
C ASP A 246 -29.36 2.69 -24.20
N GLY A 247 -28.89 1.75 -23.38
CA GLY A 247 -29.43 1.40 -22.08
C GLY A 247 -28.53 0.43 -21.36
N PHE A 248 -28.81 0.15 -20.09
CA PHE A 248 -28.08 -0.83 -19.26
C PHE A 248 -28.42 -2.25 -19.73
N ALA A 249 -27.42 -3.11 -19.72
CA ALA A 249 -27.59 -4.54 -19.89
C ALA A 249 -28.12 -5.18 -18.61
N ASP A 250 -29.02 -6.17 -18.75
CA ASP A 250 -29.51 -6.93 -17.61
C ASP A 250 -28.38 -7.68 -16.89
N VAL A 251 -28.41 -7.67 -15.56
CA VAL A 251 -27.50 -8.47 -14.73
C VAL A 251 -28.22 -9.75 -14.31
N PRO A 252 -27.89 -10.91 -14.89
CA PRO A 252 -28.56 -12.17 -14.55
C PRO A 252 -28.06 -12.74 -13.21
N ALA A 253 -28.79 -13.71 -12.68
CA ALA A 253 -28.42 -14.42 -11.44
C ALA A 253 -27.05 -15.09 -11.52
N LEU A 254 -26.60 -15.52 -12.71
CA LEU A 254 -25.25 -16.04 -12.95
C LEU A 254 -24.16 -15.00 -12.64
N HIS A 255 -24.50 -13.73 -12.71
CA HIS A 255 -23.61 -12.62 -12.40
C HIS A 255 -24.00 -11.90 -11.11
N GLY A 256 -24.72 -12.56 -10.21
CA GLY A 256 -24.93 -12.14 -8.83
C GLY A 256 -26.20 -11.35 -8.53
N ALA A 257 -27.04 -10.99 -9.50
CA ALA A 257 -28.28 -10.30 -9.24
C ALA A 257 -29.43 -11.26 -8.85
N LEU A 258 -30.32 -10.84 -7.96
CA LEU A 258 -31.63 -11.44 -7.79
C LEU A 258 -32.60 -10.88 -8.84
N HIS A 259 -33.69 -11.63 -9.10
CA HIS A 259 -34.74 -11.16 -10.00
C HIS A 259 -35.30 -9.81 -9.56
N GLY A 260 -35.30 -8.84 -10.46
CA GLY A 260 -35.82 -7.49 -10.21
C GLY A 260 -34.82 -6.55 -9.50
N GLN A 261 -33.58 -6.98 -9.28
CA GLN A 261 -32.51 -6.09 -8.81
C GLN A 261 -31.99 -5.18 -9.96
N PRO A 262 -31.36 -4.04 -9.60
CA PRO A 262 -30.87 -3.07 -10.57
C PRO A 262 -29.77 -3.62 -11.49
N ASN A 263 -29.66 -3.02 -12.67
CA ASN A 263 -28.59 -3.27 -13.64
C ASN A 263 -27.35 -2.41 -13.42
N VAL A 264 -27.19 -1.86 -12.22
CA VAL A 264 -26.14 -0.92 -11.82
C VAL A 264 -25.08 -1.64 -10.99
N TYR A 265 -23.83 -1.48 -11.37
CA TYR A 265 -22.66 -2.02 -10.67
C TYR A 265 -22.06 -1.00 -9.70
N ASN A 266 -22.06 0.29 -10.07
CA ASN A 266 -21.38 1.34 -9.31
C ASN A 266 -22.23 2.62 -9.24
N VAL A 267 -22.16 3.36 -8.12
CA VAL A 267 -22.85 4.63 -7.89
C VAL A 267 -21.86 5.64 -7.33
N ALA A 268 -21.65 6.74 -8.02
CA ALA A 268 -20.76 7.80 -7.57
C ALA A 268 -21.38 8.73 -6.51
N PHE A 269 -20.60 9.71 -6.07
CA PHE A 269 -20.98 10.77 -5.12
C PHE A 269 -21.33 10.26 -3.71
N ARG A 270 -20.68 9.19 -3.29
CA ARG A 270 -20.71 8.69 -1.92
C ARG A 270 -19.56 9.29 -1.13
N THR A 271 -19.86 9.95 -0.03
CA THR A 271 -18.83 10.54 0.85
C THR A 271 -18.27 9.51 1.84
N ASN A 272 -17.10 9.79 2.43
CA ASN A 272 -16.54 8.94 3.51
C ASN A 272 -17.49 8.82 4.72
N ALA A 273 -18.34 9.80 4.99
CA ALA A 273 -19.35 9.71 6.04
C ALA A 273 -20.50 8.75 5.67
N GLN A 274 -20.81 8.61 4.39
CA GLN A 274 -21.86 7.70 3.90
C GLN A 274 -21.34 6.28 3.67
N GLU A 275 -20.06 6.14 3.34
CA GLU A 275 -19.36 4.86 3.10
C GLU A 275 -18.11 4.79 3.97
N PRO A 276 -18.24 4.75 5.30
CA PRO A 276 -17.09 4.78 6.19
C PRO A 276 -16.25 3.51 6.08
N PRO A 277 -14.92 3.60 5.97
CA PRO A 277 -14.03 2.45 5.79
C PRO A 277 -14.13 1.40 6.90
N HIS A 278 -14.53 1.80 8.10
CA HIS A 278 -14.69 0.90 9.25
C HIS A 278 -15.88 -0.07 9.16
N LEU A 279 -16.68 -0.01 8.10
CA LEU A 279 -17.82 -0.93 7.91
C LEU A 279 -17.53 -2.04 6.91
N ASN A 280 -16.57 -1.85 6.00
CA ASN A 280 -16.23 -2.86 5.00
C ASN A 280 -14.83 -2.64 4.41
N PHE A 281 -14.31 -3.64 3.66
CA PHE A 281 -12.97 -3.59 3.05
C PHE A 281 -12.90 -2.73 1.79
N TRP A 282 -13.98 -2.65 1.00
CA TRP A 282 -13.96 -2.08 -0.35
C TRP A 282 -14.81 -0.82 -0.50
N SER A 283 -15.36 -0.30 0.58
CA SER A 283 -16.18 0.91 0.60
C SER A 283 -17.43 0.80 -0.30
N ASP A 284 -18.11 -0.35 -0.27
CA ASP A 284 -19.31 -0.62 -1.07
C ASP A 284 -20.56 -1.04 -0.25
N SER A 285 -20.48 -1.10 1.09
CA SER A 285 -21.60 -1.55 1.94
C SER A 285 -22.85 -0.68 1.80
N ALA A 286 -22.66 0.62 1.87
CA ALA A 286 -23.80 1.55 1.77
C ALA A 286 -24.36 1.61 0.35
N GLN A 287 -23.50 1.47 -0.66
CA GLN A 287 -23.88 1.32 -2.06
C GLN A 287 -24.71 0.05 -2.25
N ALA A 288 -24.19 -1.11 -1.82
CA ALA A 288 -24.88 -2.39 -1.96
C ALA A 288 -26.24 -2.39 -1.28
N ALA A 289 -26.33 -1.83 -0.07
CA ALA A 289 -27.59 -1.68 0.64
C ALA A 289 -28.60 -0.77 -0.07
N ALA A 290 -28.14 0.29 -0.71
CA ALA A 290 -28.98 1.19 -1.48
C ALA A 290 -29.47 0.53 -2.77
N LEU A 291 -28.56 -0.11 -3.52
CA LEU A 291 -28.89 -0.83 -4.75
C LEU A 291 -29.82 -2.02 -4.48
N THR A 292 -29.66 -2.74 -3.38
CA THR A 292 -30.58 -3.82 -2.98
C THR A 292 -32.02 -3.31 -2.77
N LYS A 293 -32.17 -2.06 -2.33
CA LYS A 293 -33.50 -1.39 -2.19
C LYS A 293 -33.95 -0.69 -3.48
N GLY A 294 -33.08 -0.62 -4.47
CA GLY A 294 -33.27 0.13 -5.69
C GLY A 294 -33.34 1.66 -5.50
N ASP A 295 -32.87 2.20 -4.35
CA ASP A 295 -32.98 3.63 -4.02
C ASP A 295 -31.61 4.24 -3.72
N VAL A 296 -31.17 5.13 -4.61
CA VAL A 296 -29.87 5.82 -4.54
C VAL A 296 -30.01 7.31 -4.20
N SER A 297 -31.15 7.75 -3.69
CA SER A 297 -31.45 9.17 -3.41
C SER A 297 -30.39 9.88 -2.57
N LYS A 298 -29.76 9.16 -1.64
CA LYS A 298 -28.76 9.71 -0.71
C LYS A 298 -27.39 9.99 -1.33
N PHE A 299 -27.10 9.43 -2.51
CA PHE A 299 -25.80 9.58 -3.17
C PHE A 299 -25.90 10.65 -4.25
N SER A 300 -25.46 11.83 -3.91
CA SER A 300 -25.55 12.99 -4.81
C SER A 300 -24.52 14.06 -4.44
N VAL A 301 -24.25 14.91 -5.40
CA VAL A 301 -23.47 16.14 -5.21
C VAL A 301 -24.28 17.35 -5.65
N ALA A 302 -24.15 18.45 -4.93
CA ALA A 302 -24.68 19.73 -5.35
C ALA A 302 -23.71 20.42 -6.31
N VAL A 303 -24.19 20.79 -7.50
CA VAL A 303 -23.42 21.57 -8.48
C VAL A 303 -23.91 23.01 -8.43
N GLU A 304 -23.13 23.85 -7.81
CA GLU A 304 -23.38 25.29 -7.66
C GLU A 304 -22.85 26.03 -8.90
N TRP A 305 -23.70 26.26 -9.89
CA TRP A 305 -23.28 26.80 -11.18
C TRP A 305 -22.64 28.18 -11.10
N ASP A 306 -23.10 29.04 -10.18
CA ASP A 306 -22.51 30.37 -9.95
C ASP A 306 -21.06 30.30 -9.47
N ARG A 307 -20.73 29.32 -8.64
CA ARG A 307 -19.35 29.10 -8.17
C ARG A 307 -18.45 28.60 -9.30
N LEU A 308 -18.97 27.74 -10.19
CA LEU A 308 -18.23 27.31 -11.38
C LEU A 308 -18.02 28.48 -12.35
N ALA A 309 -19.05 29.32 -12.58
CA ALA A 309 -18.94 30.52 -13.40
C ALA A 309 -17.92 31.52 -12.83
N ALA A 310 -17.89 31.68 -11.49
CA ALA A 310 -16.91 32.51 -10.79
C ALA A 310 -15.49 31.90 -10.76
N ARG A 311 -15.33 30.66 -11.25
CA ARG A 311 -14.08 29.90 -11.22
C ARG A 311 -13.44 29.80 -9.82
N GLU A 312 -14.30 29.63 -8.81
CA GLU A 312 -13.83 29.47 -7.44
C GLU A 312 -12.88 28.27 -7.30
N THR A 313 -12.02 28.34 -6.28
CA THR A 313 -11.12 27.23 -5.92
C THR A 313 -11.30 26.89 -4.46
N THR A 314 -11.62 25.63 -4.18
CA THR A 314 -11.66 25.08 -2.81
C THR A 314 -10.37 24.33 -2.49
N PRO A 315 -9.96 24.26 -1.23
CA PRO A 315 -8.76 23.51 -0.84
C PRO A 315 -8.93 22.00 -1.07
N GLU A 316 -7.83 21.27 -1.06
CA GLU A 316 -7.84 19.79 -1.02
C GLU A 316 -8.60 19.32 0.23
N PRO A 317 -9.58 18.41 0.10
CA PRO A 317 -10.28 17.88 1.26
C PRO A 317 -9.34 17.11 2.19
N VAL A 318 -9.32 17.47 3.46
CA VAL A 318 -8.59 16.76 4.52
C VAL A 318 -9.62 16.07 5.41
N ILE A 319 -9.52 14.75 5.50
CA ILE A 319 -10.38 13.93 6.36
C ILE A 319 -9.53 13.39 7.50
N THR A 320 -9.90 13.73 8.73
CA THR A 320 -9.32 13.14 9.94
C THR A 320 -10.02 11.81 10.24
N GLY A 321 -9.32 10.89 10.90
CA GLY A 321 -9.74 9.50 11.01
C GLY A 321 -9.42 8.69 9.74
N PRO A 322 -9.94 7.47 9.61
CA PRO A 322 -9.66 6.60 8.47
C PRO A 322 -10.35 7.08 7.19
N SER A 323 -9.59 7.07 6.10
CA SER A 323 -10.08 7.40 4.76
C SER A 323 -9.28 6.63 3.69
N THR A 324 -9.90 6.42 2.53
CA THR A 324 -9.21 5.84 1.37
C THR A 324 -8.66 6.95 0.49
N ARG A 325 -7.43 6.78 0.02
CA ARG A 325 -6.76 7.65 -0.95
C ARG A 325 -6.25 6.82 -2.11
N TRP A 326 -5.84 7.49 -3.17
CA TRP A 326 -5.26 6.86 -4.36
C TRP A 326 -3.93 7.48 -4.75
N TYR A 327 -3.16 6.72 -5.49
CA TYR A 327 -1.94 7.17 -6.12
C TYR A 327 -1.75 6.50 -7.49
N VAL A 328 -0.83 7.03 -8.29
CA VAL A 328 -0.45 6.46 -9.57
C VAL A 328 0.88 5.73 -9.43
N SER A 329 0.87 4.42 -9.62
CA SER A 329 2.08 3.61 -9.59
C SER A 329 2.95 3.85 -10.82
N SER A 330 4.26 3.69 -10.65
CA SER A 330 5.25 3.74 -11.75
C SER A 330 5.11 2.57 -12.74
N ILE A 331 4.36 1.52 -12.37
CA ILE A 331 4.12 0.36 -13.24
C ILE A 331 2.62 0.14 -13.49
N GLU A 332 2.31 -0.41 -14.65
CA GLU A 332 0.98 -0.92 -15.01
C GLU A 332 1.12 -2.34 -15.53
N LEU A 333 0.46 -3.30 -14.86
CA LEU A 333 0.50 -4.71 -15.22
C LEU A 333 -0.68 -5.12 -16.11
N GLY A 334 -1.61 -4.20 -16.34
CA GLY A 334 -2.87 -4.37 -17.06
C GLY A 334 -3.95 -3.48 -16.48
N GLN A 335 -5.22 -3.88 -16.59
CA GLN A 335 -6.35 -3.16 -16.02
C GLN A 335 -7.21 -4.11 -15.19
N GLY A 336 -7.82 -3.59 -14.13
CA GLY A 336 -8.70 -4.34 -13.22
C GLY A 336 -7.97 -5.34 -12.33
N VAL A 337 -8.67 -6.41 -11.95
CA VAL A 337 -8.19 -7.47 -11.05
C VAL A 337 -8.08 -8.79 -11.81
N THR A 338 -7.01 -9.58 -11.58
CA THR A 338 -6.74 -10.83 -12.33
C THR A 338 -7.74 -11.94 -12.08
N ALA A 339 -8.29 -12.03 -10.87
CA ALA A 339 -9.23 -13.07 -10.49
C ALA A 339 -10.25 -12.49 -9.50
N ASP A 340 -11.50 -12.88 -9.72
CA ASP A 340 -12.63 -12.57 -8.84
C ASP A 340 -13.06 -13.77 -8.00
N ASP A 341 -12.22 -14.79 -7.91
CA ASP A 341 -12.51 -15.99 -7.16
C ASP A 341 -12.23 -15.78 -5.66
N ILE A 342 -13.21 -16.10 -4.83
CA ILE A 342 -13.12 -16.16 -3.37
C ILE A 342 -11.90 -16.90 -2.87
N LEU A 343 -11.55 -17.91 -3.61
CA LEU A 343 -10.49 -18.82 -3.27
C LEU A 343 -9.22 -18.45 -4.01
N SER A 344 -9.27 -17.48 -4.93
CA SER A 344 -8.05 -16.94 -5.50
C SER A 344 -7.25 -16.33 -4.38
N THR A 345 -6.26 -17.04 -3.96
CA THR A 345 -5.31 -16.55 -2.97
C THR A 345 -4.41 -15.48 -3.57
N LYS A 346 -4.56 -15.14 -4.86
CA LYS A 346 -3.65 -14.26 -5.59
C LYS A 346 -4.31 -13.30 -6.56
N PRO A 347 -5.45 -12.65 -6.27
CA PRO A 347 -5.91 -11.56 -7.12
C PRO A 347 -4.85 -10.45 -7.09
N GLN A 348 -4.43 -10.02 -8.26
CA GLN A 348 -3.54 -8.89 -8.44
C GLN A 348 -4.32 -7.70 -8.98
N PHE A 349 -4.11 -6.54 -8.39
CA PHE A 349 -4.65 -5.27 -8.84
C PHE A 349 -3.69 -4.69 -9.89
N LEU A 350 -4.06 -4.89 -11.17
CA LEU A 350 -3.16 -4.68 -12.30
C LEU A 350 -2.98 -3.22 -12.68
N GLY A 351 -4.01 -2.40 -12.46
CA GLY A 351 -4.05 -1.01 -12.90
C GLY A 351 -2.92 -0.14 -12.31
N ARG A 352 -2.64 0.97 -12.98
CA ARG A 352 -1.69 1.97 -12.47
C ARG A 352 -2.24 2.77 -11.29
N VAL A 353 -3.56 2.92 -11.19
CA VAL A 353 -4.20 3.61 -10.06
C VAL A 353 -4.45 2.60 -8.96
N GLN A 354 -3.88 2.85 -7.79
CA GLN A 354 -3.96 1.96 -6.65
C GLN A 354 -4.52 2.68 -5.43
N PRO A 355 -5.44 2.05 -4.67
CA PRO A 355 -5.93 2.60 -3.41
C PRO A 355 -4.98 2.28 -2.26
N TYR A 356 -5.00 3.14 -1.24
CA TYR A 356 -4.43 2.86 0.07
C TYR A 356 -5.30 3.49 1.16
N SER A 357 -5.22 2.98 2.37
CA SER A 357 -5.89 3.58 3.52
C SER A 357 -4.94 4.48 4.29
N VAL A 358 -5.45 5.61 4.77
CA VAL A 358 -4.74 6.49 5.68
C VAL A 358 -5.65 6.88 6.84
N CYS A 359 -5.10 6.88 8.06
CA CYS A 359 -5.73 7.49 9.23
C CYS A 359 -4.94 8.74 9.63
N LEU A 360 -5.61 9.88 9.67
CA LEU A 360 -5.04 11.14 10.15
C LEU A 360 -5.60 11.47 11.53
N PRO A 361 -4.76 11.77 12.53
CA PRO A 361 -5.25 12.16 13.84
C PRO A 361 -6.02 13.48 13.79
N SER A 362 -6.93 13.70 14.73
CA SER A 362 -7.73 14.93 14.82
C SER A 362 -6.89 16.21 14.98
N THR A 363 -5.65 16.05 15.46
CA THR A 363 -4.65 17.11 15.60
C THR A 363 -3.89 17.42 14.32
N TYR A 364 -4.12 16.67 13.23
CA TYR A 364 -3.41 16.87 11.96
C TYR A 364 -3.66 18.28 11.41
N THR A 365 -2.57 18.93 11.02
CA THR A 365 -2.58 20.20 10.28
C THR A 365 -1.59 20.11 9.12
N PRO A 366 -1.96 20.58 7.92
CA PRO A 366 -1.03 20.60 6.79
C PRO A 366 0.28 21.31 7.12
N GLY A 367 1.41 20.69 6.74
CA GLY A 367 2.75 21.21 7.00
C GLY A 367 3.35 20.88 8.37
N ARG A 368 2.63 20.19 9.25
CA ARG A 368 3.18 19.64 10.50
C ARG A 368 3.63 18.19 10.26
N PRO A 369 4.93 17.89 10.27
CA PRO A 369 5.40 16.51 10.15
C PRO A 369 4.96 15.65 11.35
N LEU A 370 4.35 14.50 11.09
CA LEU A 370 3.92 13.54 12.09
C LEU A 370 4.71 12.24 11.99
N PRO A 371 4.81 11.46 13.07
CA PRO A 371 5.29 10.08 12.99
C PRO A 371 4.48 9.29 11.95
N LEU A 372 5.13 8.36 11.25
CA LEU A 372 4.47 7.45 10.33
C LEU A 372 4.46 6.03 10.90
N ILE A 373 3.31 5.38 10.84
CA ILE A 373 3.15 3.96 11.13
C ILE A 373 2.64 3.27 9.86
N LEU A 374 3.47 2.40 9.28
CA LEU A 374 3.01 1.43 8.29
C LEU A 374 2.34 0.29 9.04
N LEU A 375 1.04 0.13 8.84
CA LEU A 375 0.24 -0.92 9.46
C LEU A 375 -0.21 -1.89 8.35
N LEU A 376 0.56 -2.96 8.15
CA LEU A 376 0.48 -3.83 6.98
C LEU A 376 -0.60 -4.91 7.17
N HIS A 377 -1.47 -5.09 6.16
CA HIS A 377 -2.63 -5.98 6.22
C HIS A 377 -2.26 -7.47 6.17
N SER A 378 -3.17 -8.30 6.65
CA SER A 378 -3.07 -9.76 6.69
C SER A 378 -3.39 -10.42 5.35
N LEU A 379 -3.07 -11.72 5.26
CA LEU A 379 -3.45 -12.56 4.14
C LEU A 379 -4.95 -12.50 3.88
N ALA A 380 -5.30 -12.39 2.61
CA ALA A 380 -6.68 -12.35 2.13
C ALA A 380 -7.47 -11.09 2.55
N LEU A 381 -6.82 -10.07 3.08
CA LEU A 381 -7.40 -8.78 3.46
C LEU A 381 -6.79 -7.66 2.61
N GLY A 382 -7.28 -6.45 2.75
CA GLY A 382 -6.85 -5.29 1.95
C GLY A 382 -6.50 -4.07 2.80
N GLN A 383 -6.34 -2.94 2.15
CA GLN A 383 -5.96 -1.67 2.77
C GLN A 383 -6.90 -1.20 3.89
N ASN A 384 -8.17 -1.61 3.87
CA ASN A 384 -9.16 -1.22 4.89
C ASN A 384 -9.27 -2.22 6.07
N GLN A 385 -8.38 -3.22 6.17
CA GLN A 385 -8.47 -4.22 7.24
C GLN A 385 -8.64 -3.58 8.61
N PHE A 386 -7.72 -2.71 8.99
CA PHE A 386 -7.68 -2.18 10.35
C PHE A 386 -8.87 -1.26 10.65
N ALA A 387 -9.35 -0.51 9.66
CA ALA A 387 -10.57 0.25 9.81
C ALA A 387 -11.82 -0.63 9.91
N ALA A 388 -11.81 -1.80 9.26
CA ALA A 388 -12.96 -2.71 9.20
C ALA A 388 -13.00 -3.74 10.35
N ILE A 389 -11.85 -4.27 10.77
CA ILE A 389 -11.77 -5.35 11.77
C ILE A 389 -11.16 -4.86 13.08
N ASP A 390 -10.11 -4.03 13.02
CA ASP A 390 -9.33 -3.60 14.18
C ASP A 390 -9.39 -2.08 14.39
N PRO A 391 -10.60 -1.46 14.44
CA PRO A 391 -10.76 -0.01 14.55
C PRO A 391 -10.21 0.55 15.87
N HIS A 392 -10.16 -0.24 16.95
CA HIS A 392 -9.56 0.19 18.22
C HIS A 392 -8.03 0.29 18.08
N LEU A 393 -7.37 -0.75 17.54
CA LEU A 393 -5.94 -0.70 17.24
C LEU A 393 -5.62 0.51 16.36
N LEU A 394 -6.37 0.69 15.26
CA LEU A 394 -6.15 1.80 14.34
C LEU A 394 -6.28 3.15 15.04
N ASN A 395 -7.33 3.33 15.86
CA ASN A 395 -7.56 4.58 16.58
C ASN A 395 -6.44 4.87 17.60
N GLU A 396 -6.03 3.86 18.38
CA GLU A 396 -4.98 4.04 19.39
C GLU A 396 -3.62 4.39 18.79
N VAL A 397 -3.29 3.83 17.62
CA VAL A 397 -2.02 4.17 16.96
C VAL A 397 -2.12 5.45 16.12
N CYS A 398 -3.30 5.87 15.69
CA CYS A 398 -3.55 7.11 14.97
C CYS A 398 -3.72 8.29 15.94
N GLU A 399 -4.81 8.30 16.71
CA GLU A 399 -5.13 9.38 17.67
C GLU A 399 -4.24 9.30 18.92
N GLY A 400 -4.14 8.12 19.53
CA GLY A 400 -3.40 7.93 20.79
C GLY A 400 -1.91 8.16 20.66
N ARG A 401 -1.32 8.02 19.47
CA ARG A 401 0.10 8.25 19.17
C ARG A 401 0.36 9.51 18.35
N ASP A 402 -0.67 10.25 17.98
CA ASP A 402 -0.56 11.45 17.13
C ASP A 402 0.26 11.15 15.86
N SER A 403 -0.13 10.09 15.16
CA SER A 403 0.62 9.53 14.03
C SER A 403 -0.22 9.43 12.77
N VAL A 404 0.40 9.58 11.61
CA VAL A 404 -0.18 9.17 10.34
C VAL A 404 -0.04 7.65 10.23
N VAL A 405 -1.18 6.95 10.12
CA VAL A 405 -1.18 5.48 9.91
C VAL A 405 -1.53 5.17 8.48
N VAL A 406 -0.78 4.29 7.85
CA VAL A 406 -0.92 3.98 6.42
C VAL A 406 -0.97 2.48 6.21
N THR A 407 -1.96 2.03 5.44
CA THR A 407 -2.09 0.64 4.99
C THR A 407 -2.14 0.60 3.47
N PRO A 408 -1.05 0.23 2.78
CA PRO A 408 -1.06 -0.02 1.33
C PRO A 408 -1.90 -1.26 0.98
N LEU A 409 -2.42 -1.34 -0.24
CA LEU A 409 -3.05 -2.55 -0.78
C LEU A 409 -2.02 -3.64 -1.13
N ALA A 410 -0.76 -3.26 -1.33
CA ALA A 410 0.34 -4.14 -1.72
C ALA A 410 0.07 -4.95 -3.00
N ARG A 411 -0.65 -4.37 -3.97
CA ARG A 411 -1.06 -5.01 -5.24
C ARG A 411 -1.97 -6.23 -5.08
N GLY A 412 -2.47 -6.49 -3.87
CA GLY A 412 -3.42 -7.57 -3.63
C GLY A 412 -3.29 -8.20 -2.25
N PRO A 413 -4.29 -9.01 -1.89
CA PRO A 413 -4.44 -9.53 -0.53
C PRO A 413 -3.46 -10.67 -0.18
N SER A 414 -2.62 -11.12 -1.09
CA SER A 414 -1.76 -12.30 -0.86
C SER A 414 -0.38 -12.21 -1.50
N THR A 415 0.14 -11.01 -1.71
CA THR A 415 1.46 -10.81 -2.34
C THR A 415 2.63 -11.07 -1.40
N TRP A 416 2.38 -11.24 -0.10
CA TRP A 416 3.40 -11.35 0.94
C TRP A 416 4.43 -10.23 0.88
N TYR A 417 4.06 -9.10 0.27
CA TYR A 417 4.91 -7.92 0.16
C TYR A 417 6.23 -8.18 -0.57
N PHE A 418 6.20 -9.04 -1.59
CA PHE A 418 7.31 -9.23 -2.51
C PHE A 418 7.07 -8.49 -3.82
N ASP A 419 8.15 -8.22 -4.54
CA ASP A 419 8.15 -7.65 -5.88
C ASP A 419 7.23 -6.42 -6.01
N THR A 420 6.15 -6.51 -6.77
CA THR A 420 5.22 -5.40 -6.96
C THR A 420 4.45 -5.01 -5.70
N GLY A 421 4.27 -5.95 -4.77
CA GLY A 421 3.68 -5.67 -3.46
C GLY A 421 4.62 -4.84 -2.57
N GLU A 422 5.92 -5.08 -2.63
CA GLU A 422 6.92 -4.25 -1.96
C GLU A 422 7.02 -2.86 -2.59
N LEU A 423 7.03 -2.79 -3.93
CA LEU A 423 7.01 -1.54 -4.66
C LEU A 423 5.84 -0.65 -4.22
N ASP A 424 4.64 -1.23 -4.11
CA ASP A 424 3.43 -0.53 -3.70
C ASP A 424 3.59 0.16 -2.34
N VAL A 425 4.19 -0.51 -1.36
CA VAL A 425 4.47 0.07 -0.04
C VAL A 425 5.35 1.31 -0.13
N TRP A 426 6.42 1.26 -0.93
CA TRP A 426 7.35 2.38 -1.06
C TRP A 426 6.74 3.55 -1.83
N GLU A 427 5.97 3.28 -2.87
CA GLU A 427 5.27 4.31 -3.63
C GLU A 427 4.20 4.99 -2.79
N VAL A 428 3.40 4.24 -2.03
CA VAL A 428 2.42 4.79 -1.09
C VAL A 428 3.09 5.67 -0.04
N TRP A 429 4.16 5.19 0.58
CA TRP A 429 4.87 5.99 1.59
C TRP A 429 5.39 7.31 1.02
N ALA A 430 6.00 7.27 -0.18
CA ALA A 430 6.48 8.47 -0.84
C ALA A 430 5.34 9.50 -1.07
N ARG A 431 4.16 9.03 -1.51
CA ARG A 431 2.98 9.91 -1.72
C ARG A 431 2.46 10.49 -0.41
N VAL A 432 2.45 9.68 0.65
CA VAL A 432 2.06 10.16 1.99
C VAL A 432 3.04 11.21 2.52
N ALA A 433 4.34 10.97 2.41
CA ALA A 433 5.36 11.92 2.82
C ALA A 433 5.25 13.26 2.07
N GLU A 434 5.07 13.20 0.74
CA GLU A 434 4.94 14.37 -0.12
C GLU A 434 3.65 15.18 0.13
N GLN A 435 2.52 14.50 0.33
CA GLN A 435 1.21 15.14 0.42
C GLN A 435 0.81 15.56 1.83
N LEU A 436 1.21 14.77 2.83
CA LEU A 436 0.75 14.94 4.21
C LEU A 436 1.87 15.39 5.16
N GLY A 437 3.13 15.17 4.78
CA GLY A 437 4.29 15.44 5.62
C GLY A 437 4.49 14.39 6.72
N THR A 438 5.66 13.76 6.76
CA THR A 438 6.03 12.75 7.76
C THR A 438 7.37 13.10 8.41
N ASP A 439 7.57 12.66 9.66
CA ASP A 439 8.88 12.75 10.34
C ASP A 439 9.71 11.51 10.00
N PRO A 440 10.76 11.63 9.17
CA PRO A 440 11.57 10.49 8.74
C PRO A 440 12.33 9.80 9.88
N ASN A 441 12.39 10.40 11.08
CA ASN A 441 13.04 9.82 12.23
C ASN A 441 12.10 9.04 13.16
N ARG A 442 10.79 9.11 12.90
CA ARG A 442 9.75 8.48 13.70
C ARG A 442 8.88 7.57 12.82
N THR A 443 9.49 6.55 12.28
CA THR A 443 8.84 5.61 11.36
C THR A 443 8.76 4.22 11.98
N VAL A 444 7.58 3.62 11.97
CA VAL A 444 7.32 2.28 12.50
C VAL A 444 6.78 1.40 11.40
N VAL A 445 7.27 0.18 11.29
CA VAL A 445 6.63 -0.86 10.50
C VAL A 445 5.92 -1.83 11.43
N SER A 446 4.65 -2.09 11.15
CA SER A 446 3.80 -2.99 11.93
C SER A 446 2.86 -3.75 11.04
N GLY A 447 2.26 -4.83 11.55
CA GLY A 447 1.23 -5.57 10.86
C GLY A 447 0.84 -6.84 11.61
N TYR A 448 -0.27 -7.42 11.17
CA TYR A 448 -0.83 -8.66 11.71
C TYR A 448 -0.68 -9.82 10.72
N SER A 449 -0.34 -11.02 11.20
CA SER A 449 -0.27 -12.23 10.36
C SER A 449 0.72 -12.05 9.19
N MET A 450 0.26 -12.10 7.94
CA MET A 450 1.08 -11.77 6.75
C MET A 450 1.71 -10.38 6.87
N GLY A 451 0.98 -9.38 7.40
CA GLY A 451 1.54 -8.06 7.68
C GLY A 451 2.60 -8.07 8.79
N GLY A 452 2.47 -8.99 9.76
CA GLY A 452 3.50 -9.23 10.77
C GLY A 452 4.77 -9.86 10.17
N TYR A 453 4.62 -10.79 9.22
CA TYR A 453 5.74 -11.23 8.38
C TYR A 453 6.40 -10.06 7.66
N ALA A 454 5.58 -9.21 7.05
CA ALA A 454 6.10 -8.04 6.35
C ALA A 454 6.85 -7.07 7.29
N ALA A 455 6.41 -6.92 8.55
CA ALA A 455 7.13 -6.13 9.53
C ALA A 455 8.52 -6.71 9.84
N TYR A 456 8.69 -8.03 9.88
CA TYR A 456 10.01 -8.66 9.91
C TYR A 456 10.77 -8.37 8.61
N LYS A 457 10.19 -8.66 7.45
CA LYS A 457 10.83 -8.50 6.14
C LYS A 457 11.33 -7.08 5.92
N PHE A 458 10.46 -6.07 6.06
CA PHE A 458 10.85 -4.66 5.86
C PHE A 458 11.85 -4.19 6.91
N GLY A 459 11.62 -4.51 8.19
CA GLY A 459 12.50 -4.11 9.28
C GLY A 459 13.91 -4.70 9.15
N LEU A 460 14.04 -5.93 8.66
CA LEU A 460 15.32 -6.58 8.48
C LEU A 460 15.99 -6.28 7.14
N THR A 461 15.20 -6.03 6.09
CA THR A 461 15.76 -5.64 4.79
C THR A 461 16.23 -4.18 4.79
N TYR A 462 15.55 -3.30 5.53
CA TYR A 462 15.81 -1.85 5.57
C TYR A 462 15.94 -1.35 7.03
N PRO A 463 16.88 -1.86 7.82
CA PRO A 463 16.95 -1.60 9.27
C PRO A 463 17.24 -0.14 9.63
N GLU A 464 17.81 0.63 8.71
CA GLU A 464 18.08 2.05 8.90
C GLU A 464 16.87 2.96 8.67
N VAL A 465 15.81 2.44 8.03
CA VAL A 465 14.64 3.21 7.63
C VAL A 465 13.65 3.35 8.78
N PHE A 466 13.61 2.38 9.69
CA PHE A 466 12.61 2.32 10.76
C PHE A 466 13.19 2.63 12.13
N ALA A 467 12.40 3.29 12.96
CA ALA A 467 12.69 3.50 14.38
C ALA A 467 12.35 2.26 15.23
N GLN A 468 11.37 1.47 14.76
CA GLN A 468 10.88 0.27 15.45
C GLN A 468 10.14 -0.65 14.48
N ALA A 469 10.15 -1.95 14.76
CA ALA A 469 9.29 -2.93 14.12
C ALA A 469 8.34 -3.56 15.15
N VAL A 470 7.07 -3.71 14.79
CA VAL A 470 6.03 -4.30 15.65
C VAL A 470 5.34 -5.44 14.93
N VAL A 471 5.45 -6.63 15.47
CA VAL A 471 4.97 -7.87 14.86
C VAL A 471 3.81 -8.45 15.67
N LEU A 472 2.65 -8.53 15.07
CA LEU A 472 1.45 -9.10 15.68
C LEU A 472 1.13 -10.44 14.99
N ALA A 473 1.27 -11.55 15.70
CA ALA A 473 1.03 -12.92 15.20
C ALA A 473 1.71 -13.20 13.85
N GLY A 474 2.87 -12.61 13.59
CA GLY A 474 3.59 -12.72 12.31
C GLY A 474 4.46 -13.97 12.21
N PRO A 475 4.39 -14.75 11.10
CA PRO A 475 5.33 -15.85 10.87
C PRO A 475 6.72 -15.31 10.54
N PRO A 476 7.79 -16.03 10.90
CA PRO A 476 9.15 -15.64 10.54
C PRO A 476 9.55 -16.03 9.11
N VAL A 477 8.76 -16.90 8.49
CA VAL A 477 8.97 -17.40 7.12
C VAL A 477 7.73 -17.11 6.31
N CYS A 478 7.92 -16.71 5.05
CA CYS A 478 6.80 -16.49 4.14
C CYS A 478 5.99 -17.77 3.97
N GLY A 479 4.70 -17.72 4.24
CA GLY A 479 3.81 -18.88 4.22
C GLY A 479 3.23 -19.22 5.59
N VAL A 480 2.54 -20.34 5.64
CA VAL A 480 1.92 -20.87 6.86
C VAL A 480 2.64 -22.15 7.25
N ARG A 481 3.18 -22.22 8.46
CA ARG A 481 3.69 -23.48 9.03
C ARG A 481 2.53 -24.21 9.69
N LEU A 482 2.00 -25.24 9.06
CA LEU A 482 0.95 -26.08 9.67
C LEU A 482 1.49 -27.05 10.72
N ILE A 483 2.80 -27.36 10.69
CA ILE A 483 3.45 -28.28 11.64
C ILE A 483 4.88 -27.76 11.91
N PRO A 484 5.40 -27.83 13.12
CA PRO A 484 6.80 -27.49 13.40
C PRO A 484 7.72 -28.22 12.40
N HIS A 485 8.59 -27.48 11.73
CA HIS A 485 9.54 -27.95 10.71
C HIS A 485 8.96 -28.37 9.34
N VAL A 486 7.66 -28.21 9.10
CA VAL A 486 7.07 -28.37 7.76
C VAL A 486 6.54 -27.01 7.30
N ASP A 487 7.32 -26.33 6.48
CA ASP A 487 6.90 -25.09 5.85
C ASP A 487 5.97 -25.41 4.68
N ILE A 488 4.77 -24.86 4.70
CA ILE A 488 3.92 -24.81 3.52
C ILE A 488 4.12 -23.42 2.94
N PRO A 489 4.80 -23.27 1.80
CA PRO A 489 4.95 -21.98 1.16
C PRO A 489 3.58 -21.33 0.95
N ALA A 490 3.47 -20.03 1.14
CA ALA A 490 2.27 -19.28 0.80
C ALA A 490 1.97 -19.37 -0.69
N ASP A 491 3.00 -19.66 -1.46
CA ASP A 491 2.94 -19.91 -2.88
C ASP A 491 3.45 -21.33 -3.17
N LEU A 492 2.69 -22.09 -3.94
CA LEU A 492 3.12 -23.37 -4.46
C LEU A 492 4.15 -23.27 -5.59
N ASP A 493 4.37 -22.06 -6.10
CA ASP A 493 5.52 -21.75 -6.91
C ASP A 493 6.78 -21.80 -6.04
N LEU A 494 7.43 -22.95 -6.02
CA LEU A 494 8.65 -23.19 -5.28
C LEU A 494 9.83 -22.33 -5.75
N ASP A 495 9.72 -21.70 -6.92
CA ASP A 495 10.70 -20.78 -7.46
C ASP A 495 10.41 -19.32 -7.09
N SER A 496 9.31 -19.03 -6.41
CA SER A 496 8.97 -17.68 -5.95
C SER A 496 9.96 -17.15 -4.92
N HIS A 497 10.07 -15.82 -4.81
CA HIS A 497 10.86 -15.17 -3.77
C HIS A 497 10.36 -15.50 -2.35
N CYS A 498 9.05 -15.67 -2.18
CA CYS A 498 8.45 -16.11 -0.93
C CYS A 498 9.00 -17.48 -0.50
N ALA A 499 9.05 -18.45 -1.42
CA ALA A 499 9.51 -19.82 -1.12
C ALA A 499 11.02 -19.89 -0.87
N GLN A 500 11.82 -19.12 -1.59
CA GLN A 500 13.28 -19.23 -1.58
C GLN A 500 13.98 -18.20 -0.69
N GLU A 501 13.51 -16.98 -0.68
CA GLU A 501 14.11 -15.84 0.04
C GLU A 501 13.20 -15.31 1.18
N GLY A 502 12.12 -16.03 1.53
CA GLY A 502 11.14 -15.63 2.54
C GLY A 502 11.53 -15.92 3.99
N ASP A 503 12.73 -16.45 4.28
CA ASP A 503 13.18 -16.77 5.62
C ASP A 503 13.84 -15.57 6.29
N THR A 504 13.10 -14.88 7.19
CA THR A 504 13.59 -13.71 7.89
C THR A 504 14.55 -14.04 9.05
N TRP A 505 14.58 -15.29 9.52
CA TRP A 505 15.47 -15.71 10.60
C TRP A 505 16.95 -15.52 10.22
N LYS A 506 17.31 -15.77 8.96
CA LYS A 506 18.68 -15.54 8.44
C LYS A 506 19.09 -14.07 8.45
N LEU A 507 18.14 -13.14 8.51
CA LEU A 507 18.39 -11.71 8.49
C LEU A 507 18.39 -11.06 9.89
N LEU A 508 18.17 -11.82 10.96
CA LEU A 508 18.04 -11.26 12.33
C LEU A 508 19.27 -10.49 12.81
N VAL A 509 20.46 -10.73 12.24
CA VAL A 509 21.67 -9.95 12.52
C VAL A 509 21.49 -8.46 12.20
N ASN A 510 20.55 -8.11 11.33
CA ASN A 510 20.22 -6.75 10.90
C ASN A 510 19.45 -5.97 11.98
N ALA A 511 18.84 -6.66 12.95
CA ALA A 511 18.04 -6.06 14.01
C ALA A 511 18.86 -5.32 15.10
N ARG A 512 20.19 -5.27 14.98
CA ARG A 512 21.08 -4.67 16.01
C ARG A 512 20.57 -3.31 16.52
N TRP A 513 20.15 -2.44 15.63
CA TRP A 513 19.72 -1.08 15.96
C TRP A 513 18.22 -0.89 15.92
N LEU A 514 17.48 -1.83 15.35
CA LEU A 514 16.04 -1.80 15.22
C LEU A 514 15.39 -2.61 16.36
N PRO A 515 14.75 -1.97 17.36
CA PRO A 515 14.06 -2.68 18.42
C PRO A 515 12.76 -3.30 17.90
N TYR A 516 12.47 -4.53 18.35
CA TYR A 516 11.26 -5.26 18.01
C TYR A 516 10.27 -5.29 19.18
N VAL A 517 8.98 -5.10 18.87
CA VAL A 517 7.85 -5.47 19.74
C VAL A 517 7.13 -6.63 19.07
N ILE A 518 7.06 -7.76 19.71
CA ILE A 518 6.50 -9.00 19.18
C ILE A 518 5.39 -9.44 20.12
N ALA A 519 4.21 -9.73 19.60
CA ALA A 519 3.10 -10.27 20.36
C ALA A 519 2.49 -11.48 19.65
N HIS A 520 2.19 -12.55 20.39
CA HIS A 520 1.75 -13.81 19.80
C HIS A 520 0.82 -14.60 20.74
N GLY A 521 -0.20 -15.27 20.15
CA GLY A 521 -1.06 -16.22 20.85
C GLY A 521 -0.34 -17.58 21.02
N LEU A 522 -0.43 -18.18 22.21
CA LEU A 522 0.20 -19.48 22.44
C LEU A 522 -0.50 -20.62 21.70
N VAL A 523 -1.80 -20.50 21.48
CA VAL A 523 -2.63 -21.51 20.80
C VAL A 523 -2.98 -21.12 19.36
N ASP A 524 -2.17 -20.24 18.77
CA ASP A 524 -2.31 -19.80 17.37
C ASP A 524 -2.26 -21.00 16.43
N GLU A 525 -3.35 -21.22 15.70
CA GLU A 525 -3.57 -22.38 14.82
C GLU A 525 -3.04 -22.17 13.40
N LEU A 526 -2.76 -20.92 13.01
CA LEU A 526 -2.27 -20.57 11.67
C LEU A 526 -0.77 -20.25 11.65
N VAL A 527 -0.29 -19.59 12.70
CA VAL A 527 1.12 -19.25 12.86
C VAL A 527 1.61 -19.86 14.18
N PRO A 528 2.17 -21.08 14.17
CA PRO A 528 2.57 -21.78 15.38
C PRO A 528 3.49 -20.94 16.28
N PHE A 529 3.15 -20.86 17.56
CA PHE A 529 3.91 -20.12 18.57
C PHE A 529 5.40 -20.42 18.58
N ALA A 530 5.79 -21.67 18.29
CA ALA A 530 7.21 -22.09 18.25
C ALA A 530 8.03 -21.22 17.30
N SER A 531 7.44 -20.79 16.17
CA SER A 531 8.11 -19.96 15.18
C SER A 531 8.44 -18.56 15.72
N ALA A 532 7.51 -17.92 16.42
CA ALA A 532 7.77 -16.64 17.08
C ALA A 532 8.80 -16.79 18.24
N ALA A 533 8.73 -17.88 18.99
CA ALA A 533 9.66 -18.17 20.06
C ALA A 533 11.10 -18.36 19.54
N GLU A 534 11.31 -19.03 18.41
CA GLU A 534 12.62 -19.17 17.76
C GLU A 534 13.22 -17.82 17.37
N GLN A 535 12.43 -16.91 16.80
CA GLN A 535 12.87 -15.54 16.48
C GLN A 535 13.33 -14.79 17.74
N VAL A 536 12.57 -14.89 18.81
CA VAL A 536 12.88 -14.23 20.08
C VAL A 536 14.14 -14.81 20.75
N LEU A 537 14.31 -16.14 20.72
CA LEU A 537 15.50 -16.79 21.26
C LEU A 537 16.76 -16.37 20.50
N GLU A 538 16.67 -16.17 19.19
CA GLU A 538 17.80 -15.66 18.41
C GLU A 538 18.09 -14.18 18.71
N LEU A 539 17.07 -13.33 18.85
CA LEU A 539 17.25 -11.94 19.30
C LEU A 539 17.90 -11.87 20.69
N ASP A 540 17.50 -12.76 21.63
CA ASP A 540 18.14 -12.91 22.95
C ASP A 540 19.62 -13.31 22.81
N ARG A 541 19.94 -14.31 21.98
CA ARG A 541 21.29 -14.78 21.72
C ARG A 541 22.19 -13.68 21.14
N LEU A 542 21.65 -12.88 20.24
CA LEU A 542 22.32 -11.73 19.62
C LEU A 542 22.43 -10.53 20.59
N GLY A 543 21.67 -10.52 21.69
CA GLY A 543 21.61 -9.43 22.65
C GLY A 543 20.89 -8.18 22.11
N TYR A 544 19.94 -8.34 21.23
CA TYR A 544 19.23 -7.24 20.57
C TYR A 544 17.94 -6.87 21.29
N ARG A 545 17.62 -5.58 21.25
CA ARG A 545 16.48 -5.02 21.97
C ARG A 545 15.16 -5.55 21.42
N HIS A 546 14.37 -6.16 22.28
CA HIS A 546 13.03 -6.61 21.94
C HIS A 546 12.15 -6.71 23.17
N ARG A 547 10.84 -6.66 22.92
CA ARG A 547 9.80 -7.03 23.85
C ARG A 547 8.95 -8.13 23.22
N PHE A 548 8.75 -9.22 23.92
CA PHE A 548 7.92 -10.33 23.49
C PHE A 548 6.77 -10.55 24.47
N THR A 549 5.54 -10.42 23.99
CA THR A 549 4.35 -10.65 24.78
C THR A 549 3.62 -11.90 24.27
N VAL A 550 3.32 -12.81 25.17
CA VAL A 550 2.64 -14.08 24.91
C VAL A 550 1.28 -14.06 25.57
N TYR A 551 0.25 -14.38 24.82
CA TYR A 551 -1.12 -14.54 25.29
C TYR A 551 -1.48 -16.03 25.30
N PRO A 552 -1.51 -16.69 26.48
CA PRO A 552 -1.62 -18.15 26.57
C PRO A 552 -2.94 -18.74 26.06
N LEU A 553 -3.99 -17.94 25.98
CA LEU A 553 -5.33 -18.38 25.62
C LEU A 553 -5.78 -17.87 24.24
N GLU A 554 -4.96 -17.07 23.56
CA GLU A 554 -5.32 -16.49 22.27
C GLU A 554 -4.88 -17.38 21.10
N ASP A 555 -5.81 -17.54 20.15
CA ASP A 555 -5.59 -18.12 18.83
C ASP A 555 -5.41 -17.01 17.77
N HIS A 556 -5.25 -17.39 16.49
CA HIS A 556 -5.00 -16.42 15.41
C HIS A 556 -6.24 -15.61 15.06
N ILE A 557 -7.39 -16.25 14.95
CA ILE A 557 -8.61 -15.62 14.43
C ILE A 557 -9.38 -14.87 15.52
N ALA A 558 -9.52 -15.49 16.70
CA ALA A 558 -10.27 -14.85 17.77
C ALA A 558 -9.56 -13.60 18.28
N TRP A 559 -8.23 -13.60 18.34
CA TRP A 559 -7.48 -12.44 18.82
C TRP A 559 -7.66 -11.22 17.89
N VAL A 560 -7.50 -11.36 16.58
CA VAL A 560 -7.69 -10.23 15.66
C VAL A 560 -9.14 -9.73 15.71
N LEU A 561 -10.12 -10.61 15.83
CA LEU A 561 -11.53 -10.20 15.91
C LEU A 561 -11.92 -9.54 17.25
N GLN A 562 -11.14 -9.72 18.31
CA GLN A 562 -11.34 -9.05 19.60
C GLN A 562 -10.85 -7.60 19.58
N ASP A 563 -9.94 -7.26 18.66
CA ASP A 563 -9.33 -5.92 18.50
C ASP A 563 -8.73 -5.40 19.82
N LYS A 564 -7.95 -6.25 20.50
CA LYS A 564 -7.34 -5.97 21.80
C LYS A 564 -5.83 -6.16 21.78
N PHE A 565 -5.11 -5.05 21.66
CA PHE A 565 -3.67 -5.01 21.44
C PHE A 565 -2.95 -4.02 22.37
N GLU A 566 -3.43 -3.78 23.58
CA GLU A 566 -2.97 -2.71 24.47
C GLU A 566 -1.48 -2.80 24.80
N ASP A 567 -0.93 -3.99 25.06
CA ASP A 567 0.48 -4.11 25.37
C ASP A 567 1.39 -3.78 24.18
N PRO A 568 1.19 -4.35 22.96
CA PRO A 568 1.94 -3.91 21.79
C PRO A 568 1.73 -2.43 21.47
N ILE A 569 0.50 -1.93 21.52
CA ILE A 569 0.19 -0.51 21.27
C ILE A 569 0.97 0.39 22.23
N LYS A 570 0.97 0.07 23.52
CA LYS A 570 1.68 0.84 24.56
C LYS A 570 3.17 1.00 24.26
N HIS A 571 3.77 0.03 23.59
CA HIS A 571 5.21 0.00 23.30
C HIS A 571 5.53 0.38 21.83
N MET A 572 4.52 0.68 21.01
CA MET A 572 4.68 1.11 19.63
C MET A 572 5.06 2.59 19.55
N GLY A 573 5.97 2.94 18.62
CA GLY A 573 6.27 4.33 18.29
C GLY A 573 7.06 5.11 19.34
N THR A 574 7.77 4.42 20.25
CA THR A 574 8.48 5.05 21.38
C THR A 574 9.92 5.46 21.09
N GLY A 575 10.43 5.20 19.90
CA GLY A 575 11.83 5.39 19.52
C GLY A 575 12.07 6.39 18.41
N LEU A 576 13.34 6.66 18.18
CA LEU A 576 13.85 7.38 17.00
C LEU A 576 14.71 6.43 16.18
N ARG A 577 14.73 6.64 14.89
CA ARG A 577 15.61 5.95 13.95
C ARG A 577 17.08 6.16 14.36
N GLN A 578 17.86 5.09 14.28
CA GLN A 578 19.30 5.18 14.52
C GLN A 578 20.00 5.86 13.34
N ALA A 579 20.73 6.92 13.61
CA ALA A 579 21.59 7.55 12.63
C ALA A 579 23.04 7.01 12.79
N ASP A 580 23.68 6.70 11.67
CA ASP A 580 25.11 6.33 11.58
C ASP A 580 25.70 5.58 12.78
N PRO A 581 25.33 4.32 13.02
CA PRO A 581 25.88 3.55 14.11
C PRO A 581 27.37 3.22 13.88
N GLY A 582 28.11 3.01 14.96
CA GLY A 582 29.50 2.58 14.88
C GLY A 582 29.66 1.11 14.46
N HIS A 583 28.65 0.27 14.68
CA HIS A 583 28.70 -1.14 14.34
C HIS A 583 27.50 -1.55 13.49
N ILE A 584 27.72 -1.90 12.25
CA ILE A 584 26.73 -2.41 11.30
C ILE A 584 26.94 -3.92 11.13
N THR A 585 25.89 -4.69 11.35
CA THR A 585 25.77 -6.08 10.90
C THR A 585 24.65 -6.15 9.90
N PHE A 586 24.91 -6.67 8.69
CA PHE A 586 23.94 -6.66 7.62
C PHE A 586 24.06 -7.90 6.73
N ALA A 587 22.95 -8.63 6.63
CA ALA A 587 22.80 -9.77 5.74
C ALA A 587 21.65 -9.50 4.76
N TRP A 588 21.78 -9.93 3.51
CA TRP A 588 20.72 -9.75 2.53
C TRP A 588 20.67 -10.89 1.52
N TYR A 589 19.49 -11.07 0.93
CA TYR A 589 19.27 -11.93 -0.21
C TYR A 589 19.53 -11.14 -1.50
N PRO A 590 20.56 -11.45 -2.29
CA PRO A 590 20.85 -10.70 -3.53
C PRO A 590 19.73 -10.80 -4.56
N GLN A 591 18.94 -11.88 -4.50
CA GLN A 591 17.83 -12.12 -5.42
C GLN A 591 16.65 -11.16 -5.21
N LEU A 592 16.55 -10.55 -4.03
CA LEU A 592 15.52 -9.53 -3.74
C LEU A 592 15.91 -8.13 -4.23
N VAL A 593 17.11 -7.94 -4.75
CA VAL A 593 17.51 -6.67 -5.38
C VAL A 593 16.93 -6.62 -6.79
N ARG A 594 15.83 -5.87 -6.95
CA ARG A 594 15.08 -5.70 -8.18
C ARG A 594 15.29 -4.29 -8.73
N ALA A 595 16.37 -4.10 -9.48
CA ALA A 595 16.70 -2.80 -10.08
C ALA A 595 15.60 -2.28 -11.03
N ASP A 596 14.89 -3.19 -11.69
CA ASP A 596 13.75 -2.87 -12.56
C ASP A 596 12.60 -2.24 -11.79
N LEU A 597 12.32 -2.71 -10.57
CA LEU A 597 11.34 -2.13 -9.66
C LEU A 597 11.91 -1.03 -8.76
N GLY A 598 13.24 -0.94 -8.63
CA GLY A 598 13.92 -0.01 -7.74
C GLY A 598 13.75 -0.36 -6.26
N ILE A 599 13.65 -1.66 -5.96
CA ILE A 599 13.55 -2.20 -4.60
C ILE A 599 14.73 -3.13 -4.30
N GLY A 600 14.91 -3.43 -3.03
CA GLY A 600 16.00 -4.24 -2.50
C GLY A 600 17.09 -3.39 -1.84
N PRO A 601 17.85 -3.99 -0.91
CA PRO A 601 18.84 -3.28 -0.11
C PRO A 601 20.15 -3.12 -0.89
N ASP A 602 20.44 -1.91 -1.34
CA ASP A 602 21.71 -1.53 -1.95
C ASP A 602 22.57 -0.63 -1.04
N GLN A 603 22.04 -0.26 0.14
CA GLN A 603 22.71 0.55 1.14
C GLN A 603 22.26 0.20 2.56
N VAL A 604 23.10 0.51 3.54
CA VAL A 604 22.77 0.46 4.97
C VAL A 604 23.67 1.44 5.74
N TRP A 605 23.11 2.52 6.28
CA TRP A 605 23.80 3.64 6.93
C TRP A 605 24.95 4.20 6.09
N TRP A 606 26.22 4.03 6.57
CA TRP A 606 27.41 4.53 5.86
C TRP A 606 28.02 3.52 4.88
N LEU A 607 27.34 2.41 4.60
CA LEU A 607 27.68 1.45 3.55
C LEU A 607 26.68 1.60 2.40
N SER A 608 27.13 1.60 1.16
CA SER A 608 26.30 1.69 -0.03
C SER A 608 26.88 0.88 -1.20
N GLU A 609 26.19 0.85 -2.34
CA GLU A 609 26.63 0.13 -3.55
C GLU A 609 26.92 -1.36 -3.24
N LEU A 610 26.10 -1.95 -2.36
CA LEU A 610 26.25 -3.34 -1.93
C LEU A 610 25.91 -4.29 -3.07
N THR A 611 26.87 -5.13 -3.47
CA THR A 611 26.61 -6.21 -4.42
C THR A 611 27.20 -7.52 -3.91
N ALA A 612 26.48 -8.62 -4.15
CA ALA A 612 26.94 -9.93 -3.78
C ALA A 612 27.78 -10.58 -4.88
N ASP A 613 28.62 -11.54 -4.48
CA ASP A 613 29.36 -12.39 -5.40
C ASP A 613 28.42 -13.19 -6.32
N ALA A 614 28.89 -13.44 -7.54
CA ALA A 614 28.10 -14.14 -8.55
C ALA A 614 27.67 -15.55 -8.12
N ALA A 615 28.48 -16.27 -7.36
CA ALA A 615 28.13 -17.60 -6.86
C ALA A 615 27.04 -17.55 -5.79
N VAL A 616 27.03 -16.52 -4.94
CA VAL A 616 25.95 -16.27 -3.97
C VAL A 616 24.66 -15.86 -4.70
N THR A 617 24.76 -14.94 -5.66
CA THR A 617 23.63 -14.47 -6.45
C THR A 617 22.97 -15.60 -7.26
N ALA A 618 23.75 -16.55 -7.78
CA ALA A 618 23.25 -17.68 -8.54
C ALA A 618 22.53 -18.73 -7.69
N ARG A 619 22.73 -18.73 -6.37
CA ARG A 619 22.17 -19.72 -5.44
C ARG A 619 20.96 -19.14 -4.70
N ARG A 620 19.76 -19.61 -5.05
CA ARG A 620 18.51 -19.20 -4.42
C ARG A 620 18.56 -19.44 -2.89
N GLY A 621 18.02 -18.50 -2.13
CA GLY A 621 18.03 -18.54 -0.66
C GLY A 621 19.39 -18.38 0.00
N ALA A 622 20.47 -18.05 -0.76
CA ALA A 622 21.75 -17.68 -0.22
C ALA A 622 21.77 -16.20 0.18
N ILE A 623 22.54 -15.90 1.22
CA ILE A 623 22.74 -14.53 1.73
C ILE A 623 24.19 -14.08 1.53
N ALA A 624 24.38 -12.77 1.35
CA ALA A 624 25.66 -12.11 1.54
C ALA A 624 25.65 -11.35 2.87
N GLU A 625 26.82 -11.17 3.49
CA GLU A 625 26.92 -10.58 4.82
C GLU A 625 28.06 -9.57 4.94
N VAL A 626 27.80 -8.50 5.69
CA VAL A 626 28.79 -7.49 6.11
C VAL A 626 28.74 -7.34 7.61
N ASP A 627 29.91 -7.44 8.28
CA ASP A 627 30.12 -7.00 9.66
C ASP A 627 31.15 -5.86 9.62
N ALA A 628 30.66 -4.64 9.80
CA ALA A 628 31.46 -3.41 9.67
C ALA A 628 31.44 -2.64 10.99
N ARG A 629 32.64 -2.43 11.59
CA ARG A 629 32.73 -1.71 12.85
C ARG A 629 33.71 -0.57 12.78
N SER A 630 33.19 0.65 12.92
CA SER A 630 34.00 1.86 13.07
C SER A 630 34.29 2.14 14.53
N TYR A 631 35.57 2.14 14.87
CA TYR A 631 36.06 2.58 16.18
C TYR A 631 36.33 4.09 16.18
N ALA A 632 36.32 4.73 15.02
CA ALA A 632 36.39 6.17 14.90
C ALA A 632 35.08 6.85 15.29
N ARG A 633 33.97 6.10 15.23
CA ARG A 633 32.65 6.51 15.68
C ARG A 633 32.06 5.42 16.60
N PRO A 634 32.66 5.24 17.81
CA PRO A 634 32.22 4.14 18.65
C PRO A 634 30.81 4.39 19.20
N ASP A 635 30.01 3.33 19.21
CA ASP A 635 28.72 3.35 19.89
C ASP A 635 28.95 3.46 21.42
N PRO A 636 28.02 4.08 22.17
CA PRO A 636 28.08 4.09 23.63
C PRO A 636 28.14 2.68 24.18
N ALA A 637 28.96 2.48 25.24
CA ALA A 637 28.89 1.23 25.95
C ALA A 637 27.48 0.95 26.46
N HIS A 638 27.07 -0.29 26.47
CA HIS A 638 25.77 -0.68 27.03
C HIS A 638 25.85 -2.00 27.78
N THR A 639 24.95 -2.16 28.73
CA THR A 639 24.78 -3.42 29.48
C THR A 639 23.41 -3.99 29.10
N ILE A 640 23.39 -5.25 28.70
CA ILE A 640 22.17 -6.00 28.42
C ILE A 640 21.41 -6.25 29.72
N ARG A 641 20.13 -5.92 29.73
CA ARG A 641 19.23 -6.13 30.87
C ARG A 641 17.99 -6.89 30.41
N HIS A 642 17.50 -7.73 31.29
CA HIS A 642 16.24 -8.49 31.06
C HIS A 642 15.20 -8.07 32.09
N ARG A 643 13.95 -8.02 31.63
CA ARG A 643 12.76 -7.84 32.44
C ARG A 643 11.71 -8.88 32.03
N ARG A 644 11.00 -9.43 32.98
CA ARG A 644 9.89 -10.36 32.75
C ARG A 644 8.75 -10.02 33.69
N GLY A 645 7.53 -10.28 33.26
CA GLY A 645 6.34 -10.00 34.07
C GLY A 645 5.05 -10.40 33.40
N PHE A 646 3.97 -9.97 34.04
CA PHE A 646 2.63 -10.12 33.51
C PHE A 646 2.20 -8.82 32.85
N VAL A 647 1.39 -8.93 31.79
CA VAL A 647 0.66 -7.78 31.26
C VAL A 647 -0.39 -7.38 32.31
N PRO A 648 -0.38 -6.10 32.78
CA PRO A 648 -1.13 -5.72 33.99
C PRO A 648 -2.65 -5.80 33.85
N HIS A 649 -3.18 -5.87 32.66
CA HIS A 649 -4.62 -5.90 32.37
C HIS A 649 -4.98 -7.18 31.60
N PHE A 650 -6.21 -7.66 31.80
CA PHE A 650 -6.78 -8.76 31.03
C PHE A 650 -7.22 -8.22 29.66
N ASP A 651 -6.27 -8.15 28.73
CA ASP A 651 -6.56 -7.64 27.40
C ASP A 651 -5.65 -8.26 26.34
N PRO A 652 -6.18 -9.14 25.51
CA PRO A 652 -7.50 -9.77 25.56
C PRO A 652 -7.64 -10.79 26.70
N THR A 653 -6.52 -11.40 27.11
CA THR A 653 -6.37 -12.38 28.18
C THR A 653 -5.11 -12.06 29.01
N PRO A 654 -4.89 -12.73 30.15
CA PRO A 654 -3.65 -12.56 30.89
C PRO A 654 -2.44 -12.86 30.00
N GLY A 655 -1.56 -11.88 29.80
CA GLY A 655 -0.35 -12.03 29.02
C GLY A 655 0.89 -12.15 29.88
N LEU A 656 1.92 -12.76 29.32
CA LEU A 656 3.28 -12.83 29.88
C LEU A 656 4.20 -12.05 28.94
N TYR A 657 5.13 -11.28 29.51
CA TYR A 657 6.14 -10.65 28.67
C TYR A 657 7.57 -10.95 29.12
N SER A 658 8.47 -10.98 28.15
CA SER A 658 9.91 -10.87 28.33
C SER A 658 10.42 -9.68 27.51
N GLU A 659 11.40 -8.98 28.05
CA GLU A 659 11.98 -7.79 27.42
C GLU A 659 13.49 -7.81 27.60
N LEU A 660 14.23 -7.62 26.51
CA LEU A 660 15.65 -7.33 26.52
C LEU A 660 15.83 -5.86 26.15
N PHE A 661 16.49 -5.11 27.01
CA PHE A 661 16.81 -3.70 26.75
C PHE A 661 18.24 -3.39 27.08
N TRP A 662 18.75 -2.30 26.50
CA TRP A 662 20.10 -1.81 26.75
C TRP A 662 20.08 -0.69 27.77
N GLN A 663 20.86 -0.88 28.84
CA GLN A 663 21.19 0.22 29.73
C GLN A 663 22.43 0.91 29.16
N VAL A 664 22.23 2.12 28.61
CA VAL A 664 23.33 2.90 28.03
C VAL A 664 24.32 3.33 29.10
N GLY A 665 25.59 3.09 28.83
CA GLY A 665 26.75 3.46 29.68
C GLY A 665 27.46 4.73 29.18
N PRO A 666 28.67 4.98 29.65
CA PRO A 666 29.41 6.15 29.23
C PRO A 666 29.86 6.07 27.78
N PRO A 667 30.13 7.23 27.14
CA PRO A 667 30.75 7.29 25.83
C PRO A 667 32.07 6.53 25.78
N VAL A 668 32.35 5.89 24.65
CA VAL A 668 33.61 5.19 24.38
C VAL A 668 34.53 6.14 23.60
N GLY A 669 35.84 6.12 23.89
CA GLY A 669 36.80 6.95 23.16
C GLY A 669 36.98 6.48 21.72
N ALA A 670 37.08 7.42 20.78
CA ALA A 670 37.31 7.14 19.38
C ALA A 670 38.75 6.65 19.12
N LEU A 671 38.88 5.68 18.21
CA LEU A 671 40.17 5.14 17.75
C LEU A 671 40.23 5.17 16.23
N PRO A 672 41.40 5.40 15.59
CA PRO A 672 41.49 5.71 14.15
C PRO A 672 41.48 4.44 13.27
N TYR A 673 40.49 3.56 13.48
CA TYR A 673 40.38 2.37 12.66
C TYR A 673 38.93 1.89 12.48
N LEU A 674 38.74 1.11 11.41
CA LEU A 674 37.51 0.46 11.03
C LEU A 674 37.81 -0.99 10.62
N THR A 675 36.95 -1.92 10.96
CA THR A 675 37.02 -3.31 10.51
C THR A 675 35.88 -3.67 9.59
N LEU A 676 36.17 -4.40 8.52
CA LEU A 676 35.19 -4.97 7.58
C LEU A 676 35.41 -6.48 7.51
N ARG A 677 34.38 -7.26 7.77
CA ARG A 677 34.29 -8.69 7.45
C ARG A 677 33.22 -8.87 6.41
N LEU A 678 33.58 -9.46 5.30
CA LEU A 678 32.76 -9.58 4.11
C LEU A 678 32.61 -11.05 3.74
N THR A 679 31.37 -11.53 3.65
CA THR A 679 31.06 -12.90 3.25
C THR A 679 30.17 -12.85 2.00
N GLY A 680 30.67 -13.37 0.88
CA GLY A 680 29.95 -13.36 -0.39
C GLY A 680 29.68 -11.97 -0.96
N VAL A 681 30.51 -10.98 -0.67
CA VAL A 681 30.37 -9.58 -1.10
C VAL A 681 31.33 -9.26 -2.23
N ALA A 682 30.80 -8.90 -3.41
CA ALA A 682 31.61 -8.50 -4.57
C ALA A 682 32.00 -7.02 -4.56
N SER A 683 31.13 -6.14 -4.10
CA SER A 683 31.49 -4.72 -3.94
C SER A 683 30.69 -4.02 -2.86
N LEU A 684 31.27 -2.94 -2.33
CA LEU A 684 30.60 -1.98 -1.46
C LEU A 684 31.31 -0.62 -1.51
N ALA A 685 30.59 0.44 -1.15
CA ALA A 685 31.16 1.74 -0.88
C ALA A 685 31.09 2.05 0.63
N VAL A 686 32.14 2.71 1.16
CA VAL A 686 32.22 3.18 2.54
C VAL A 686 32.26 4.70 2.53
N ASP A 687 31.28 5.35 3.12
CA ASP A 687 31.33 6.78 3.40
C ASP A 687 32.23 7.04 4.62
N VAL A 688 33.47 7.49 4.33
CA VAL A 688 34.50 7.67 5.38
C VAL A 688 34.16 8.83 6.34
N GLN A 689 33.35 9.80 5.90
CA GLN A 689 32.91 10.91 6.74
C GLN A 689 31.85 10.42 7.74
N ARG A 690 30.81 9.75 7.26
CA ARG A 690 29.74 9.17 8.11
C ARG A 690 30.29 8.09 9.04
N ALA A 691 31.28 7.32 8.59
CA ALA A 691 32.00 6.35 9.43
C ALA A 691 32.95 7.01 10.46
N GLY A 692 33.12 8.34 10.45
CA GLY A 692 33.94 9.09 11.40
C GLY A 692 35.44 9.10 11.10
N LEU A 693 35.93 8.48 10.03
CA LEU A 693 37.33 8.39 9.69
C LEU A 693 37.93 9.70 9.15
N ALA A 694 37.09 10.54 8.53
CA ALA A 694 37.53 11.79 7.91
C ALA A 694 38.01 12.86 8.92
N ALA A 695 37.63 12.76 10.16
CA ALA A 695 38.02 13.70 11.22
C ALA A 695 39.43 13.42 11.81
N LEU A 696 40.08 12.35 11.39
CA LEU A 696 41.35 11.86 11.99
C LEU A 696 42.51 12.09 10.99
N PRO A 697 43.70 12.47 11.47
CA PRO A 697 44.85 12.75 10.63
C PRO A 697 45.39 11.52 9.88
N SER A 698 45.15 10.35 10.42
CA SER A 698 45.37 9.07 9.72
C SER A 698 44.42 8.02 10.29
N SER A 699 43.96 7.12 9.45
CA SER A 699 43.10 6.01 9.88
C SER A 699 43.38 4.75 9.05
N THR A 700 42.98 3.61 9.60
CA THR A 700 43.19 2.30 8.99
C THR A 700 41.88 1.55 8.87
N ILE A 701 41.64 0.96 7.72
CA ILE A 701 40.53 0.02 7.48
C ILE A 701 41.14 -1.36 7.32
N THR A 702 40.79 -2.30 8.17
CA THR A 702 41.17 -3.71 8.03
C THR A 702 40.00 -4.46 7.36
N VAL A 703 40.33 -5.23 6.35
CA VAL A 703 39.37 -5.98 5.58
C VAL A 703 39.68 -7.47 5.65
N ALA A 704 38.65 -8.28 5.94
CA ALA A 704 38.67 -9.72 5.79
C ALA A 704 37.56 -10.13 4.82
N ALA A 705 37.88 -10.62 3.66
CA ALA A 705 36.94 -11.01 2.62
C ALA A 705 37.16 -12.47 2.21
N ASP A 706 36.07 -13.23 2.07
CA ASP A 706 36.12 -14.64 1.63
C ASP A 706 36.13 -14.79 0.11
N THR A 707 35.80 -13.72 -0.63
CA THR A 707 35.83 -13.63 -2.09
C THR A 707 36.54 -12.35 -2.53
N ALA A 708 36.89 -12.26 -3.80
CA ALA A 708 37.43 -11.01 -4.37
C ALA A 708 36.37 -9.90 -4.28
N THR A 709 36.77 -8.74 -3.74
CA THR A 709 35.85 -7.64 -3.46
C THR A 709 36.42 -6.30 -3.93
N GLN A 710 35.53 -5.38 -4.32
CA GLN A 710 35.87 -4.00 -4.63
C GLN A 710 35.32 -3.06 -3.55
N ILE A 711 36.18 -2.23 -2.96
CA ILE A 711 35.79 -1.23 -1.97
C ILE A 711 35.98 0.17 -2.54
N THR A 712 34.92 0.97 -2.55
CA THR A 712 34.96 2.38 -2.94
C THR A 712 34.88 3.27 -1.71
N LEU A 713 35.85 4.15 -1.51
CA LEU A 713 35.87 5.10 -0.41
C LEU A 713 35.19 6.41 -0.87
N ARG A 714 34.02 6.71 -0.28
CA ARG A 714 33.25 7.92 -0.56
C ARG A 714 33.58 9.02 0.46
N ALA A 715 33.31 10.26 0.10
CA ALA A 715 33.51 11.44 0.95
C ALA A 715 34.92 11.57 1.54
N LEU A 716 35.96 11.15 0.78
CA LEU A 716 37.37 11.33 1.15
C LEU A 716 37.68 12.82 1.25
N PRO A 717 38.32 13.30 2.33
CA PRO A 717 38.80 14.68 2.42
C PRO A 717 39.88 14.98 1.35
N ARG A 718 39.96 16.24 0.95
CA ARG A 718 41.00 16.66 0.00
C ARG A 718 42.39 16.42 0.60
N GLY A 719 43.32 15.91 -0.24
CA GLY A 719 44.70 15.65 0.17
C GLY A 719 44.91 14.39 0.99
N VAL A 720 43.90 13.51 1.10
CA VAL A 720 44.07 12.18 1.71
C VAL A 720 44.65 11.24 0.67
N GLU A 721 45.78 10.61 1.01
CA GLU A 721 46.38 9.50 0.28
C GLU A 721 45.82 8.17 0.76
N VAL A 722 45.57 7.28 -0.20
CA VAL A 722 45.11 5.91 0.05
C VAL A 722 46.25 4.94 -0.23
N GLN A 723 46.55 4.04 0.68
CA GLN A 723 47.47 2.97 0.49
C GLN A 723 46.82 1.63 0.82
N VAL A 724 47.08 0.61 0.01
CA VAL A 724 46.59 -0.77 0.22
C VAL A 724 47.81 -1.68 0.41
N ASP A 725 47.87 -2.35 1.54
CA ASP A 725 49.02 -3.23 1.92
C ASP A 725 50.36 -2.55 1.69
N GLY A 726 50.42 -1.25 2.01
CA GLY A 726 51.62 -0.42 1.87
C GLY A 726 51.90 0.13 0.47
N GLN A 727 51.05 -0.14 -0.49
CA GLN A 727 51.18 0.39 -1.87
C GLN A 727 50.18 1.53 -2.14
N PRO A 728 50.57 2.60 -2.82
CA PRO A 728 49.66 3.67 -3.22
C PRO A 728 48.47 3.14 -4.04
N SER A 729 47.28 3.65 -3.78
CA SER A 729 46.07 3.27 -4.46
C SER A 729 45.13 4.47 -4.65
N GLY A 730 44.06 4.29 -5.43
CA GLY A 730 42.98 5.26 -5.57
C GLY A 730 41.86 5.05 -4.55
N ALA A 731 40.80 5.86 -4.68
CA ALA A 731 39.61 5.75 -3.84
C ALA A 731 38.83 4.43 -4.06
N THR A 732 38.99 3.80 -5.21
CA THR A 732 38.43 2.48 -5.50
C THR A 732 39.52 1.43 -5.48
N VAL A 733 39.35 0.43 -4.66
CA VAL A 733 40.33 -0.59 -4.32
C VAL A 733 39.78 -1.97 -4.67
N ALA A 734 40.48 -2.74 -5.51
CA ALA A 734 40.18 -4.14 -5.78
C ALA A 734 41.07 -5.02 -4.88
N LEU A 735 40.44 -5.89 -4.11
CA LEU A 735 41.10 -6.80 -3.16
C LEU A 735 40.81 -8.25 -3.54
N PRO A 736 41.81 -9.13 -3.61
CA PRO A 736 41.55 -10.57 -3.67
C PRO A 736 40.95 -11.09 -2.34
N ALA A 737 40.49 -12.32 -2.32
CA ALA A 737 40.08 -12.96 -1.09
C ALA A 737 41.27 -12.98 -0.07
N GLY A 738 41.02 -12.67 1.21
CA GLY A 738 42.06 -12.65 2.25
C GLY A 738 41.92 -11.50 3.23
N HIS A 739 43.04 -11.19 3.89
CA HIS A 739 43.15 -10.09 4.83
C HIS A 739 43.95 -8.94 4.24
N HIS A 740 43.41 -7.73 4.29
CA HIS A 740 44.01 -6.54 3.70
C HIS A 740 43.94 -5.35 4.66
N GLN A 741 44.78 -4.37 4.41
CA GLN A 741 44.85 -3.12 5.17
C GLN A 741 44.80 -1.93 4.22
N ILE A 742 43.79 -1.07 4.37
CA ILE A 742 43.69 0.21 3.66
C ILE A 742 44.05 1.31 4.66
N ARG A 743 45.09 2.09 4.35
CA ARG A 743 45.53 3.23 5.15
C ARG A 743 45.09 4.53 4.48
N LEU A 744 44.53 5.42 5.28
CA LEU A 744 44.18 6.77 4.88
C LEU A 744 45.07 7.73 5.66
N ALA A 745 45.78 8.65 4.98
CA ALA A 745 46.64 9.63 5.65
C ALA A 745 46.62 10.94 4.87
N LEU A 746 46.68 12.09 5.54
CA LEU A 746 46.88 13.37 4.87
C LEU A 746 48.23 13.36 4.16
N ALA A 747 48.26 13.85 2.94
CA ALA A 747 49.52 14.07 2.23
C ALA A 747 50.40 15.03 3.05
N THR A 748 51.66 14.63 3.30
CA THR A 748 52.64 15.42 4.07
C THR A 748 53.12 16.64 3.27
#